data_d67fac581ef4b1daeef3e51a2b43228d
#
_entry.id   d67fac581ef4b1daeef3e51a2b43228d
#
_cell.length_a   1.000
_cell.length_b   1.000
_cell.length_c   1.000
_cell.angle_alpha   90.00
_cell.angle_beta   90.00
_cell.angle_gamma   90.00
#
_symmetry.space_group_name_H-M   'P 1'
#
loop_
_entity.id
_entity.type
_entity.pdbx_description
1 polymer ?
#
loop_
_entity_poly.entity_id
_entity_poly.type
_entity_poly.pdbx_seq_one_letter_code
_entity_poly.pdbx_strand_id
1 'polypeptide(L)'
;MKTTFKLMYTAMSIGALASCNQSTEKQETAAREPKQYTIEQLYDNLAVGAADFSSDESKILINNNSTGIFNVYELNIADTSVKPLTTSSKESLFAINYLPGSNSHYIYSADQGGNENNHLYLKSKEDSVVKDLTPWPNSTNQFGGWSKDKKSLYVVSNKRNPKFFDVWKLDVATWKPMLFFQNDSGFSPSSISKNEQYIALTKSITTDKNEFYIYDRIAKKMNRIRNDNEATWSPEGFEKNDSILYYTTNDGTEFHYLVKYYIKSGKQEKYFEDKWSVDGMNLSENEKYHIISVNDDGKNKILFFDHATNQPISFPEIKDGDVLSVIISSSEKNLLLTVGSSTSSQNLYAYNIESKELKQLTSTLNKEVDRNDLVQAEVVRFPSFDGKEIPAIYYKPLQASKDNKVPALIWVHGGPGGQSRVGFSNAIQYFVNHGYAILAVNNRGSSGYGKTFYKMDNKDHSNGDLKDCVWGKKWLQQQEYIDSNSIGIYGGSYGGCMVLGALAFQPEEFKVGVDLFGVANWLRTLRSIPPYWESFRKALYEEMGDPNTADSIRLRNISPLYNYEKIKKPLLVIQGVNDVRVLKVESDEIVEGVKKNNVPVEYVVFPDEGHGFVKKENQITAAKKTLEFLDTHLKPEAKQVKG
;
A
#
# COMPACT_ATOMS: atom_id res chain seq x y z
N MET A 1 4.65 -30.57 -78.77
CA MET A 1 3.64 -31.50 -78.25
C MET A 1 2.81 -30.79 -77.19
N LYS A 2 1.56 -30.54 -77.52
CA LYS A 2 0.59 -29.86 -76.72
C LYS A 2 -0.03 -30.89 -75.77
N THR A 3 -0.09 -30.57 -74.43
CA THR A 3 -0.92 -31.33 -73.56
C THR A 3 -1.71 -30.33 -72.64
N THR A 4 -2.98 -30.39 -72.89
CA THR A 4 -4.06 -29.58 -72.32
C THR A 4 -4.37 -30.08 -70.90
N PHE A 5 -4.41 -29.21 -69.91
CA PHE A 5 -4.98 -29.51 -68.56
C PHE A 5 -6.35 -28.84 -68.42
N LYS A 6 -7.36 -29.67 -68.20
CA LYS A 6 -8.74 -29.24 -67.87
C LYS A 6 -8.85 -28.63 -66.48
N LEU A 7 -9.42 -27.44 -66.37
CA LEU A 7 -9.90 -26.84 -65.14
C LEU A 7 -11.21 -27.52 -64.70
N MET A 8 -11.21 -28.05 -63.52
CA MET A 8 -12.41 -28.48 -62.83
C MET A 8 -12.80 -27.38 -61.79
N TYR A 9 -13.91 -26.71 -62.09
CA TYR A 9 -14.51 -25.76 -61.14
C TYR A 9 -15.24 -26.55 -60.03
N THR A 10 -14.76 -26.42 -58.78
CA THR A 10 -15.51 -26.86 -57.60
C THR A 10 -16.11 -25.60 -56.94
N ALA A 11 -17.41 -25.51 -56.93
CA ALA A 11 -18.15 -24.44 -56.25
C ALA A 11 -17.97 -24.60 -54.74
N MET A 12 -17.31 -23.64 -54.08
CA MET A 12 -17.26 -23.50 -52.62
C MET A 12 -18.43 -22.62 -52.19
N SER A 13 -19.41 -23.22 -51.53
CA SER A 13 -20.47 -22.51 -50.83
C SER A 13 -19.88 -21.68 -49.66
N ILE A 14 -20.06 -20.37 -49.74
CA ILE A 14 -19.71 -19.42 -48.66
C ILE A 14 -20.77 -19.58 -47.58
N GLY A 15 -20.46 -20.33 -46.52
CA GLY A 15 -21.20 -20.32 -45.27
C GLY A 15 -20.85 -19.03 -44.53
N ALA A 16 -21.80 -18.12 -44.43
CA ALA A 16 -21.70 -16.96 -43.57
C ALA A 16 -21.66 -17.42 -42.12
N LEU A 17 -20.47 -17.39 -41.51
CA LEU A 17 -20.29 -17.47 -40.05
C LEU A 17 -20.79 -16.15 -39.46
N ALA A 18 -22.04 -16.14 -39.01
CA ALA A 18 -22.54 -15.12 -38.08
C ALA A 18 -21.74 -15.26 -36.77
N SER A 19 -20.78 -14.39 -36.59
CA SER A 19 -20.12 -14.17 -35.33
C SER A 19 -21.17 -13.56 -34.37
N CYS A 20 -21.80 -14.39 -33.53
CA CYS A 20 -22.51 -13.93 -32.37
C CYS A 20 -21.48 -13.30 -31.41
N ASN A 21 -21.34 -11.98 -31.47
CA ASN A 21 -20.86 -11.21 -30.34
C ASN A 21 -21.85 -11.42 -29.19
N GLN A 22 -21.64 -12.41 -28.35
CA GLN A 22 -22.21 -12.43 -27.02
C GLN A 22 -21.49 -11.33 -26.23
N SER A 23 -22.04 -10.12 -26.25
CA SER A 23 -21.89 -9.20 -25.13
C SER A 23 -22.39 -9.97 -23.91
N THR A 24 -21.48 -10.38 -23.04
CA THR A 24 -21.83 -10.77 -21.68
C THR A 24 -22.46 -9.53 -21.04
N GLU A 25 -23.79 -9.41 -21.13
CA GLU A 25 -24.55 -8.53 -20.26
C GLU A 25 -24.16 -8.94 -18.83
N LYS A 26 -23.45 -8.04 -18.14
CA LYS A 26 -23.27 -8.16 -16.69
C LYS A 26 -24.67 -8.25 -16.11
N GLN A 27 -25.06 -9.40 -15.60
CA GLN A 27 -26.30 -9.53 -14.83
C GLN A 27 -26.17 -8.56 -13.65
N GLU A 28 -26.89 -7.45 -13.72
CA GLU A 28 -27.04 -6.54 -12.59
C GLU A 28 -27.69 -7.35 -11.47
N THR A 29 -26.95 -7.59 -10.40
CA THR A 29 -27.51 -8.24 -9.22
C THR A 29 -28.67 -7.38 -8.72
N ALA A 30 -29.86 -7.96 -8.59
CA ALA A 30 -31.02 -7.27 -8.09
C ALA A 30 -30.70 -6.64 -6.72
N ALA A 31 -31.13 -5.39 -6.52
CA ALA A 31 -30.91 -4.70 -5.26
C ALA A 31 -31.58 -5.48 -4.13
N ARG A 32 -30.87 -5.65 -3.03
CA ARG A 32 -31.41 -6.31 -1.82
C ARG A 32 -30.92 -5.56 -0.58
N GLU A 33 -31.69 -5.67 0.49
CA GLU A 33 -31.28 -5.16 1.80
C GLU A 33 -30.31 -6.16 2.43
N PRO A 34 -29.03 -5.77 2.67
CA PRO A 34 -28.11 -6.60 3.43
C PRO A 34 -28.44 -6.53 4.92
N LYS A 35 -28.03 -7.52 5.69
CA LYS A 35 -27.93 -7.36 7.14
C LYS A 35 -26.97 -6.22 7.44
N GLN A 36 -27.37 -5.25 8.26
CA GLN A 36 -26.50 -4.20 8.73
C GLN A 36 -25.63 -4.70 9.88
N TYR A 37 -24.34 -4.38 9.82
CA TYR A 37 -23.36 -4.76 10.81
C TYR A 37 -22.88 -3.52 11.59
N THR A 38 -22.65 -3.70 12.89
CA THR A 38 -21.97 -2.65 13.66
C THR A 38 -20.51 -2.56 13.26
N ILE A 39 -19.90 -1.43 13.55
CA ILE A 39 -18.47 -1.25 13.29
C ILE A 39 -17.62 -2.25 14.09
N GLU A 40 -18.04 -2.58 15.32
CA GLU A 40 -17.38 -3.59 16.15
C GLU A 40 -17.37 -4.94 15.46
N GLN A 41 -18.51 -5.39 14.90
CA GLN A 41 -18.58 -6.67 14.17
C GLN A 41 -17.61 -6.71 12.98
N LEU A 42 -17.47 -5.60 12.25
CA LEU A 42 -16.51 -5.52 11.13
C LEU A 42 -15.05 -5.38 11.58
N TYR A 43 -14.80 -4.69 12.70
CA TYR A 43 -13.43 -4.60 13.23
C TYR A 43 -13.05 -5.81 14.10
N ASP A 44 -13.98 -6.71 14.43
CA ASP A 44 -13.66 -8.03 14.96
C ASP A 44 -13.13 -9.00 13.90
N ASN A 45 -13.14 -8.61 12.64
CA ASN A 45 -12.29 -9.23 11.63
C ASN A 45 -10.84 -9.20 12.09
N LEU A 46 -10.20 -10.37 12.06
CA LEU A 46 -8.80 -10.48 12.48
C LEU A 46 -7.90 -9.94 11.36
N ALA A 47 -7.10 -8.93 11.66
CA ALA A 47 -5.99 -8.56 10.79
C ALA A 47 -4.80 -9.47 11.11
N VAL A 48 -4.33 -10.21 10.12
CA VAL A 48 -3.20 -11.15 10.26
C VAL A 48 -2.12 -10.85 9.23
N GLY A 49 -0.87 -10.89 9.65
CA GLY A 49 0.31 -10.79 8.79
C GLY A 49 1.24 -11.98 9.03
N ALA A 50 1.74 -12.59 7.97
CA ALA A 50 2.75 -13.63 8.03
C ALA A 50 4.14 -13.01 7.99
N ALA A 51 5.09 -13.58 8.74
CA ALA A 51 6.47 -13.12 8.79
C ALA A 51 7.47 -14.17 8.32
N ASP A 52 7.45 -15.38 8.89
CA ASP A 52 8.47 -16.39 8.61
C ASP A 52 8.04 -17.80 9.01
N PHE A 53 8.65 -18.82 8.40
CA PHE A 53 8.58 -20.21 8.86
C PHE A 53 9.57 -20.46 9.99
N SER A 54 9.22 -21.37 10.94
CA SER A 54 10.19 -21.92 11.87
C SER A 54 11.24 -22.76 11.11
N SER A 55 12.41 -23.04 11.75
CA SER A 55 13.50 -23.78 11.10
C SER A 55 13.11 -25.19 10.66
N ASP A 56 12.17 -25.84 11.36
CA ASP A 56 11.60 -27.13 11.00
C ASP A 56 10.36 -27.05 10.09
N GLU A 57 9.98 -25.83 9.71
CA GLU A 57 8.83 -25.50 8.86
C GLU A 57 7.46 -26.00 9.38
N SER A 58 7.39 -26.41 10.65
CA SER A 58 6.15 -26.88 11.26
C SER A 58 5.25 -25.74 11.76
N LYS A 59 5.80 -24.54 11.90
CA LYS A 59 5.15 -23.36 12.48
C LYS A 59 5.45 -22.11 11.68
N ILE A 60 4.61 -21.11 11.88
CA ILE A 60 4.71 -19.80 11.25
C ILE A 60 4.71 -18.73 12.33
N LEU A 61 5.64 -17.79 12.22
CA LEU A 61 5.63 -16.54 12.97
C LEU A 61 4.65 -15.60 12.30
N ILE A 62 3.67 -15.13 13.05
CA ILE A 62 2.64 -14.20 12.55
C ILE A 62 2.46 -13.04 13.51
N ASN A 63 1.88 -11.97 13.03
CA ASN A 63 1.28 -10.96 13.89
C ASN A 63 -0.23 -10.88 13.63
N ASN A 64 -0.99 -10.59 14.67
CA ASN A 64 -2.41 -10.31 14.56
C ASN A 64 -2.86 -9.29 15.62
N ASN A 65 -4.05 -8.73 15.43
CA ASN A 65 -4.61 -7.69 16.29
C ASN A 65 -5.78 -8.17 17.18
N SER A 66 -5.81 -9.45 17.55
CA SER A 66 -6.90 -10.01 18.36
C SER A 66 -7.06 -9.36 19.74
N THR A 67 -5.99 -8.74 20.26
CA THR A 67 -5.99 -8.01 21.54
C THR A 67 -6.29 -6.51 21.40
N GLY A 68 -6.72 -6.06 20.23
CA GLY A 68 -6.96 -4.63 19.94
C GLY A 68 -5.76 -3.90 19.36
N ILE A 69 -4.55 -4.45 19.49
CA ILE A 69 -3.30 -4.00 18.88
C ILE A 69 -2.55 -5.21 18.33
N PHE A 70 -1.59 -5.00 17.43
CA PHE A 70 -0.77 -6.10 16.92
C PHE A 70 0.15 -6.66 18.00
N ASN A 71 0.15 -7.98 18.11
CA ASN A 71 1.08 -8.76 18.89
C ASN A 71 1.67 -9.90 18.03
N VAL A 72 2.78 -10.48 18.49
CA VAL A 72 3.44 -11.60 17.81
C VAL A 72 2.86 -12.91 18.30
N TYR A 73 2.56 -13.81 17.37
CA TYR A 73 2.01 -15.15 17.62
C TYR A 73 2.77 -16.21 16.85
N GLU A 74 2.65 -17.43 17.30
CA GLU A 74 3.04 -18.64 16.60
C GLU A 74 1.81 -19.39 16.14
N LEU A 75 1.74 -19.74 14.86
CA LEU A 75 0.69 -20.56 14.26
C LEU A 75 1.27 -21.93 13.91
N ASN A 76 0.66 -23.00 14.39
CA ASN A 76 1.03 -24.37 14.08
C ASN A 76 0.35 -24.81 12.78
N ILE A 77 1.12 -25.28 11.80
CA ILE A 77 0.59 -25.69 10.49
C ILE A 77 -0.27 -26.96 10.62
N ALA A 78 0.09 -27.90 11.50
CA ALA A 78 -0.58 -29.20 11.57
C ALA A 78 -2.01 -29.12 12.11
N ASP A 79 -2.26 -28.33 13.16
CA ASP A 79 -3.56 -28.22 13.85
C ASP A 79 -4.19 -26.83 13.80
N THR A 80 -3.51 -25.86 13.16
CA THR A 80 -3.92 -24.46 13.05
C THR A 80 -4.05 -23.70 14.38
N SER A 81 -3.52 -24.26 15.47
CA SER A 81 -3.52 -23.61 16.77
C SER A 81 -2.63 -22.35 16.75
N VAL A 82 -3.07 -21.30 17.42
CA VAL A 82 -2.37 -20.01 17.52
C VAL A 82 -2.00 -19.74 18.97
N LYS A 83 -0.70 -19.53 19.24
CA LYS A 83 -0.16 -19.27 20.56
C LYS A 83 0.41 -17.84 20.62
N PRO A 84 0.02 -16.99 21.59
CA PRO A 84 0.65 -15.69 21.78
C PRO A 84 2.10 -15.83 22.22
N LEU A 85 2.99 -15.08 21.60
CA LEU A 85 4.41 -14.97 21.97
C LEU A 85 4.71 -13.65 22.67
N THR A 86 3.84 -12.64 22.45
CA THR A 86 3.86 -11.35 23.15
C THR A 86 2.46 -10.98 23.60
N THR A 87 2.38 -10.08 24.61
CA THR A 87 1.13 -9.65 25.21
C THR A 87 1.16 -8.15 25.52
N SER A 88 1.62 -7.35 24.53
CA SER A 88 1.59 -5.89 24.66
C SER A 88 0.14 -5.40 24.73
N SER A 89 -0.10 -4.39 25.56
CA SER A 89 -1.36 -3.66 25.66
C SER A 89 -1.24 -2.18 25.30
N LYS A 90 -0.04 -1.73 24.94
CA LYS A 90 0.24 -0.32 24.63
C LYS A 90 0.72 -0.12 23.20
N GLU A 91 1.82 -0.81 22.83
CA GLU A 91 2.47 -0.65 21.55
C GLU A 91 2.23 -1.87 20.66
N SER A 92 2.00 -1.65 19.39
CA SER A 92 1.92 -2.72 18.39
C SER A 92 3.30 -3.33 18.17
N LEU A 93 3.35 -4.67 18.15
CA LEU A 93 4.57 -5.46 17.94
C LEU A 93 4.43 -6.23 16.64
N PHE A 94 5.40 -6.06 15.73
CA PHE A 94 5.37 -6.66 14.40
C PHE A 94 6.44 -7.73 14.24
N ALA A 95 6.01 -8.95 13.99
CA ALA A 95 6.88 -10.09 13.72
C ALA A 95 7.76 -9.82 12.49
N ILE A 96 9.03 -10.23 12.54
CA ILE A 96 9.99 -10.10 11.43
C ILE A 96 10.47 -11.47 10.97
N ASN A 97 11.26 -12.18 11.80
CA ASN A 97 11.84 -13.47 11.46
C ASN A 97 12.06 -14.33 12.70
N TYR A 98 12.09 -15.64 12.50
CA TYR A 98 12.82 -16.49 13.43
C TYR A 98 14.33 -16.23 13.34
N LEU A 99 15.04 -16.48 14.43
CA LEU A 99 16.50 -16.54 14.37
C LEU A 99 16.90 -17.76 13.53
N PRO A 100 17.79 -17.61 12.54
CA PRO A 100 18.18 -18.71 11.68
C PRO A 100 18.63 -19.96 12.45
N GLY A 101 18.08 -21.12 12.08
CA GLY A 101 18.34 -22.40 12.77
C GLY A 101 17.64 -22.57 14.13
N SER A 102 16.76 -21.64 14.50
CA SER A 102 16.03 -21.70 15.78
C SER A 102 14.53 -21.90 15.55
N ASN A 103 13.94 -22.75 16.40
CA ASN A 103 12.48 -22.87 16.52
C ASN A 103 11.93 -22.07 17.72
N SER A 104 12.80 -21.43 18.51
CA SER A 104 12.39 -20.76 19.76
C SER A 104 12.68 -19.27 19.82
N HIS A 105 13.71 -18.78 19.13
CA HIS A 105 14.07 -17.36 19.13
C HIS A 105 13.52 -16.64 17.90
N TYR A 106 13.01 -15.44 18.10
CA TYR A 106 12.43 -14.63 17.04
C TYR A 106 12.71 -13.14 17.22
N ILE A 107 12.66 -12.40 16.12
CA ILE A 107 12.84 -10.96 16.07
C ILE A 107 11.50 -10.30 15.75
N TYR A 108 11.21 -9.21 16.43
CA TYR A 108 10.08 -8.32 16.13
C TYR A 108 10.52 -6.86 16.17
N SER A 109 9.72 -5.98 15.58
CA SER A 109 9.91 -4.53 15.66
C SER A 109 8.76 -3.87 16.43
N ALA A 110 9.08 -2.73 17.02
CA ALA A 110 8.10 -1.83 17.65
C ALA A 110 8.64 -0.40 17.68
N ASP A 111 7.73 0.55 17.69
CA ASP A 111 7.99 1.95 18.05
C ASP A 111 7.20 2.33 19.33
N GLN A 112 7.22 3.59 19.71
CA GLN A 112 6.51 4.09 20.88
C GLN A 112 5.46 5.12 20.47
N GLY A 113 4.18 4.74 20.61
CA GLY A 113 3.05 5.63 20.36
C GLY A 113 2.96 6.19 18.93
N GLY A 114 3.51 5.48 17.94
CA GLY A 114 3.49 5.90 16.56
C GLY A 114 4.55 6.95 16.19
N ASN A 115 5.65 7.06 16.96
CA ASN A 115 6.73 8.04 16.73
C ASN A 115 7.71 7.64 15.63
N GLU A 116 7.52 6.50 14.98
CA GLU A 116 8.35 5.94 13.90
C GLU A 116 9.81 5.63 14.24
N ASN A 117 10.21 5.74 15.52
CA ASN A 117 11.53 5.31 16.00
C ASN A 117 11.51 3.79 16.29
N ASN A 118 11.48 3.00 15.23
CA ASN A 118 11.39 1.55 15.34
C ASN A 118 12.68 0.94 15.88
N HIS A 119 12.57 0.05 16.87
CA HIS A 119 13.64 -0.81 17.35
C HIS A 119 13.40 -2.26 16.97
N LEU A 120 14.48 -3.04 16.88
CA LEU A 120 14.47 -4.49 16.67
C LEU A 120 14.72 -5.19 17.99
N TYR A 121 13.85 -6.12 18.34
CA TYR A 121 13.91 -6.87 19.60
C TYR A 121 14.06 -8.37 19.34
N LEU A 122 14.94 -9.02 20.09
CA LEU A 122 15.06 -10.48 20.16
C LEU A 122 14.36 -11.02 21.39
N LYS A 123 13.58 -12.07 21.22
CA LYS A 123 12.92 -12.76 22.33
C LYS A 123 12.97 -14.28 22.13
N SER A 124 13.09 -15.03 23.25
CA SER A 124 12.87 -16.47 23.30
C SER A 124 11.41 -16.77 23.65
N LYS A 125 10.89 -17.90 23.18
CA LYS A 125 9.59 -18.45 23.63
C LYS A 125 9.67 -19.04 25.03
N GLU A 126 10.88 -19.40 25.48
CA GLU A 126 11.14 -20.16 26.71
C GLU A 126 11.31 -19.25 27.93
N ASP A 127 11.60 -17.98 27.73
CA ASP A 127 11.79 -17.01 28.78
C ASP A 127 11.07 -15.69 28.53
N SER A 128 11.04 -14.82 29.56
CA SER A 128 10.44 -13.50 29.48
C SER A 128 11.42 -12.39 29.06
N VAL A 129 12.70 -12.76 28.85
CA VAL A 129 13.75 -11.78 28.56
C VAL A 129 13.59 -11.26 27.14
N VAL A 130 13.55 -9.95 27.02
CA VAL A 130 13.56 -9.24 25.74
C VAL A 130 14.87 -8.50 25.64
N LYS A 131 15.58 -8.73 24.54
CA LYS A 131 16.81 -8.01 24.23
C LYS A 131 16.56 -7.00 23.11
N ASP A 132 16.75 -5.72 23.39
CA ASP A 132 16.82 -4.69 22.37
C ASP A 132 18.13 -4.85 21.57
N LEU A 133 18.01 -5.14 20.28
CA LEU A 133 19.17 -5.30 19.36
C LEU A 133 19.66 -3.94 18.84
N THR A 134 18.85 -2.92 18.93
CA THR A 134 19.10 -1.57 18.42
C THR A 134 18.82 -0.53 19.50
N PRO A 135 19.49 -0.59 20.68
CA PRO A 135 19.24 0.32 21.81
C PRO A 135 19.83 1.72 21.52
N TRP A 136 19.41 2.30 20.40
CA TRP A 136 19.95 3.56 19.89
C TRP A 136 18.86 4.62 19.95
N PRO A 137 18.98 5.60 20.82
CA PRO A 137 17.93 6.58 21.06
C PRO A 137 17.67 7.44 19.82
N ASN A 138 16.41 7.80 19.62
CA ASN A 138 15.97 8.69 18.53
C ASN A 138 16.40 8.21 17.13
N SER A 139 16.40 6.91 16.90
CA SER A 139 16.74 6.32 15.62
C SER A 139 15.66 5.39 15.10
N THR A 140 15.52 5.38 13.80
CA THR A 140 14.71 4.42 13.06
C THR A 140 15.60 3.27 12.61
N ASN A 141 15.21 2.04 12.91
CA ASN A 141 16.00 0.85 12.63
C ASN A 141 15.16 -0.16 11.86
N GLN A 142 15.68 -0.63 10.74
CA GLN A 142 15.01 -1.56 9.84
C GLN A 142 15.81 -2.85 9.71
N PHE A 143 15.12 -3.97 9.64
CA PHE A 143 15.72 -5.26 9.34
C PHE A 143 16.23 -5.27 7.90
N GLY A 144 17.54 -5.46 7.72
CA GLY A 144 18.23 -5.45 6.43
C GLY A 144 18.55 -6.86 5.90
N GLY A 145 18.10 -7.93 6.58
CA GLY A 145 18.35 -9.31 6.19
C GLY A 145 19.51 -9.99 6.91
N TRP A 146 19.76 -11.22 6.54
CA TRP A 146 20.82 -12.07 7.10
C TRP A 146 22.02 -12.19 6.17
N SER A 147 23.23 -12.31 6.75
CA SER A 147 24.42 -12.71 6.00
C SER A 147 24.24 -14.15 5.44
N LYS A 148 24.99 -14.48 4.38
CA LYS A 148 24.90 -15.81 3.73
C LYS A 148 25.11 -16.98 4.71
N ASP A 149 26.04 -16.82 5.65
CA ASP A 149 26.34 -17.82 6.68
C ASP A 149 25.42 -17.77 7.89
N LYS A 150 24.41 -16.85 7.86
CA LYS A 150 23.43 -16.63 8.93
C LYS A 150 24.03 -16.21 10.28
N LYS A 151 25.31 -15.82 10.33
CA LYS A 151 26.01 -15.40 11.56
C LYS A 151 25.93 -13.92 11.84
N SER A 152 25.32 -13.15 10.94
CA SER A 152 25.16 -11.72 11.12
C SER A 152 23.79 -11.26 10.62
N LEU A 153 23.29 -10.24 11.30
CA LEU A 153 22.08 -9.48 10.93
C LEU A 153 22.53 -8.13 10.36
N TYR A 154 21.97 -7.74 9.22
CA TYR A 154 22.08 -6.36 8.75
C TYR A 154 20.95 -5.51 9.30
N VAL A 155 21.29 -4.30 9.72
CA VAL A 155 20.36 -3.28 10.19
C VAL A 155 20.60 -1.99 9.42
N VAL A 156 19.55 -1.46 8.80
CA VAL A 156 19.57 -0.14 8.16
C VAL A 156 19.11 0.89 9.20
N SER A 157 19.99 1.84 9.58
CA SER A 157 19.72 2.73 10.71
C SER A 157 20.33 4.12 10.53
N ASN A 158 19.59 5.13 10.99
CA ASN A 158 20.01 6.52 11.04
C ASN A 158 20.69 6.92 12.38
N LYS A 159 21.10 5.96 13.22
CA LYS A 159 21.64 6.22 14.56
C LYS A 159 22.87 7.14 14.59
N ARG A 160 23.72 7.08 13.54
CA ARG A 160 24.92 7.91 13.45
C ARG A 160 24.60 9.33 12.96
N ASN A 161 23.67 9.43 12.03
CA ASN A 161 23.25 10.69 11.44
C ASN A 161 21.73 10.65 11.22
N PRO A 162 20.94 11.50 11.90
CA PRO A 162 19.49 11.45 11.83
C PRO A 162 18.90 11.63 10.40
N LYS A 163 19.72 12.11 9.47
CA LYS A 163 19.32 12.37 8.08
C LYS A 163 19.53 11.19 7.14
N PHE A 164 20.49 10.30 7.43
CA PHE A 164 20.93 9.28 6.50
C PHE A 164 21.03 7.91 7.15
N PHE A 165 20.63 6.91 6.43
CA PHE A 165 20.64 5.52 6.89
C PHE A 165 21.93 4.83 6.49
N ASP A 166 22.71 4.43 7.48
CA ASP A 166 23.86 3.53 7.32
C ASP A 166 23.40 2.07 7.30
N VAL A 167 24.25 1.17 6.81
CA VAL A 167 24.10 -0.27 7.06
C VAL A 167 25.03 -0.69 8.19
N TRP A 168 24.45 -1.31 9.21
CA TRP A 168 25.15 -1.91 10.34
C TRP A 168 25.08 -3.42 10.25
N LYS A 169 26.17 -4.10 10.61
CA LYS A 169 26.25 -5.56 10.71
C LYS A 169 26.38 -5.96 12.16
N LEU A 170 25.40 -6.73 12.68
CA LEU A 170 25.37 -7.22 14.06
C LEU A 170 25.79 -8.69 14.05
N ASP A 171 26.79 -9.05 14.84
CA ASP A 171 27.21 -10.45 15.04
C ASP A 171 26.18 -11.17 15.92
N VAL A 172 25.63 -12.28 15.46
CA VAL A 172 24.53 -13.01 16.13
C VAL A 172 24.94 -13.59 17.49
N ALA A 173 26.21 -13.94 17.69
CA ALA A 173 26.66 -14.50 18.96
C ALA A 173 26.81 -13.45 20.06
N THR A 174 27.19 -12.22 19.68
CA THR A 174 27.49 -11.14 20.63
C THR A 174 26.54 -9.96 20.55
N TRP A 175 25.85 -9.82 19.41
CA TRP A 175 25.01 -8.68 19.03
C TRP A 175 25.77 -7.35 18.98
N LYS A 176 27.08 -7.39 18.80
CA LYS A 176 27.91 -6.19 18.66
C LYS A 176 27.72 -5.61 17.25
N PRO A 177 27.39 -4.31 17.14
CA PRO A 177 27.25 -3.66 15.85
C PRO A 177 28.62 -3.27 15.27
N MET A 178 28.80 -3.46 13.97
CA MET A 178 29.89 -2.96 13.17
C MET A 178 29.34 -2.13 12.02
N LEU A 179 29.92 -0.96 11.75
CA LEU A 179 29.52 -0.16 10.60
C LEU A 179 29.95 -0.89 9.31
N PHE A 180 28.96 -1.26 8.50
CA PHE A 180 29.17 -2.03 7.27
C PHE A 180 29.21 -1.14 6.02
N PHE A 181 28.34 -0.13 5.96
CA PHE A 181 28.33 0.91 4.94
C PHE A 181 27.96 2.24 5.57
N GLN A 182 28.83 3.25 5.40
CA GLN A 182 28.61 4.62 5.85
C GLN A 182 27.95 5.43 4.74
N ASN A 183 26.84 6.07 5.06
CA ASN A 183 26.06 6.89 4.15
C ASN A 183 26.09 8.36 4.59
N ASP A 184 26.81 9.20 3.86
CA ASP A 184 26.87 10.64 4.11
C ASP A 184 26.26 11.47 2.96
N SER A 185 25.66 10.80 1.97
CA SER A 185 25.24 11.44 0.71
C SER A 185 23.80 11.14 0.30
N GLY A 186 23.00 10.59 1.20
CA GLY A 186 21.58 10.36 0.97
C GLY A 186 21.27 9.21 0.01
N PHE A 187 22.12 8.18 -0.02
CA PHE A 187 21.81 6.94 -0.69
C PHE A 187 20.77 6.12 0.11
N SER A 188 19.99 5.33 -0.60
CA SER A 188 19.09 4.32 -0.04
C SER A 188 19.66 2.94 -0.32
N PRO A 189 20.21 2.23 0.70
CA PRO A 189 20.67 0.86 0.55
C PRO A 189 19.48 -0.08 0.28
N SER A 190 19.56 -0.90 -0.78
CA SER A 190 18.46 -1.79 -1.19
C SER A 190 18.83 -3.26 -1.08
N SER A 191 20.02 -3.67 -1.51
CA SER A 191 20.41 -5.09 -1.52
C SER A 191 21.91 -5.24 -1.30
N ILE A 192 22.31 -6.31 -0.60
CA ILE A 192 23.70 -6.67 -0.34
C ILE A 192 23.98 -8.02 -1.01
N SER A 193 25.09 -8.10 -1.77
CA SER A 193 25.50 -9.36 -2.42
C SER A 193 25.87 -10.43 -1.39
N LYS A 194 25.71 -11.70 -1.73
CA LYS A 194 25.91 -12.82 -0.80
C LYS A 194 27.35 -12.98 -0.33
N ASN A 195 28.34 -12.51 -1.10
CA ASN A 195 29.76 -12.45 -0.72
C ASN A 195 30.13 -11.14 0.00
N GLU A 196 29.16 -10.25 0.24
CA GLU A 196 29.35 -8.94 0.87
C GLU A 196 30.24 -7.96 0.10
N GLN A 197 30.54 -8.24 -1.17
CA GLN A 197 31.37 -7.34 -1.98
C GLN A 197 30.58 -6.13 -2.48
N TYR A 198 29.32 -6.34 -2.91
CA TYR A 198 28.52 -5.32 -3.56
C TYR A 198 27.33 -4.89 -2.71
N ILE A 199 27.03 -3.60 -2.76
CA ILE A 199 25.78 -3.03 -2.23
C ILE A 199 25.11 -2.26 -3.36
N ALA A 200 23.86 -2.62 -3.67
CA ALA A 200 23.01 -1.88 -4.59
C ALA A 200 22.35 -0.70 -3.87
N LEU A 201 22.47 0.48 -4.45
CA LEU A 201 22.07 1.75 -3.85
C LEU A 201 21.29 2.57 -4.86
N THR A 202 20.27 3.27 -4.38
CA THR A 202 19.60 4.30 -5.17
C THR A 202 19.76 5.66 -4.52
N LYS A 203 19.55 6.73 -5.29
CA LYS A 203 19.52 8.10 -4.79
C LYS A 203 18.42 8.87 -5.48
N SER A 204 17.42 9.30 -4.71
CA SER A 204 16.29 10.08 -5.24
C SER A 204 16.75 11.42 -5.79
N ILE A 205 16.25 11.78 -6.98
CA ILE A 205 16.45 13.07 -7.64
C ILE A 205 15.13 13.84 -7.67
N THR A 206 14.06 13.18 -8.18
CA THR A 206 12.66 13.60 -8.11
C THR A 206 11.83 12.43 -7.57
N THR A 207 10.54 12.57 -7.41
CA THR A 207 9.66 11.48 -6.96
C THR A 207 9.50 10.37 -8.01
N ASP A 208 9.79 10.69 -9.27
CA ASP A 208 9.69 9.81 -10.44
C ASP A 208 11.03 9.52 -11.13
N LYS A 209 12.14 9.95 -10.50
CA LYS A 209 13.50 9.77 -11.01
C LYS A 209 14.49 9.53 -9.89
N ASN A 210 15.34 8.54 -10.06
CA ASN A 210 16.47 8.29 -9.16
C ASN A 210 17.74 7.94 -9.94
N GLU A 211 18.86 7.92 -9.25
CA GLU A 211 20.13 7.39 -9.73
C GLU A 211 20.32 5.99 -9.15
N PHE A 212 20.96 5.12 -9.92
CA PHE A 212 21.25 3.74 -9.51
C PHE A 212 22.76 3.48 -9.47
N TYR A 213 23.22 2.87 -8.37
CA TYR A 213 24.63 2.63 -8.08
C TYR A 213 24.89 1.22 -7.57
N ILE A 214 26.08 0.70 -7.84
CA ILE A 214 26.64 -0.46 -7.16
C ILE A 214 27.92 -0.03 -6.48
N TYR A 215 27.96 -0.12 -5.15
CA TYR A 215 29.16 0.12 -4.37
C TYR A 215 29.95 -1.17 -4.23
N ASP A 216 31.20 -1.19 -4.76
CA ASP A 216 32.16 -2.26 -4.53
C ASP A 216 32.94 -1.95 -3.24
N ARG A 217 32.69 -2.73 -2.20
CA ARG A 217 33.27 -2.55 -0.87
C ARG A 217 34.77 -2.90 -0.84
N ILE A 218 35.22 -3.85 -1.67
CA ILE A 218 36.62 -4.27 -1.74
C ILE A 218 37.45 -3.18 -2.44
N ALA A 219 36.97 -2.75 -3.60
CA ALA A 219 37.60 -1.66 -4.35
C ALA A 219 37.35 -0.27 -3.76
N LYS A 220 36.43 -0.16 -2.79
CA LYS A 220 35.91 1.12 -2.23
C LYS A 220 35.45 2.09 -3.32
N LYS A 221 34.79 1.56 -4.34
CA LYS A 221 34.41 2.31 -5.53
C LYS A 221 32.89 2.33 -5.71
N MET A 222 32.35 3.53 -5.91
CA MET A 222 30.96 3.74 -6.29
C MET A 222 30.85 3.72 -7.82
N ASN A 223 30.13 2.75 -8.36
CA ASN A 223 29.90 2.62 -9.80
C ASN A 223 28.45 3.05 -10.09
N ARG A 224 28.31 4.14 -10.83
CA ARG A 224 27.01 4.62 -11.29
C ARG A 224 26.57 3.79 -12.49
N ILE A 225 25.39 3.18 -12.41
CA ILE A 225 24.90 2.25 -13.44
C ILE A 225 24.04 2.97 -14.47
N ARG A 226 23.19 3.88 -14.00
CA ARG A 226 22.31 4.70 -14.84
C ARG A 226 22.10 6.08 -14.25
N ASN A 227 22.03 7.11 -15.10
CA ASN A 227 22.02 8.51 -14.65
C ASN A 227 21.27 9.51 -15.52
N ASP A 228 20.92 9.17 -16.75
CA ASP A 228 20.62 10.19 -17.76
C ASP A 228 19.16 10.18 -18.22
N ASN A 229 18.40 9.13 -17.87
CA ASN A 229 17.04 8.96 -18.30
C ASN A 229 16.07 9.42 -17.21
N GLU A 230 14.91 9.89 -17.64
CA GLU A 230 13.76 10.17 -16.77
C GLU A 230 13.09 8.85 -16.37
N ALA A 231 13.67 8.13 -15.41
CA ALA A 231 13.24 6.83 -14.99
C ALA A 231 13.57 6.56 -13.52
N THR A 232 12.94 5.56 -12.96
CA THR A 232 13.26 4.98 -11.67
C THR A 232 13.89 3.60 -11.84
N TRP A 233 14.78 3.26 -10.93
CA TRP A 233 15.41 1.94 -10.79
C TRP A 233 15.24 1.47 -9.37
N SER A 234 14.76 0.24 -9.19
CA SER A 234 14.61 -0.42 -7.89
C SER A 234 15.37 -1.74 -7.91
N PRO A 235 16.49 -1.87 -7.19
CA PRO A 235 17.19 -3.13 -7.04
C PRO A 235 16.37 -4.15 -6.26
N GLU A 236 16.20 -5.36 -6.79
CA GLU A 236 15.39 -6.43 -6.21
C GLU A 236 16.28 -7.44 -5.43
N GLY A 237 17.43 -7.82 -5.98
CA GLY A 237 18.34 -8.73 -5.30
C GLY A 237 19.43 -9.29 -6.18
N PHE A 238 20.52 -9.74 -5.54
CA PHE A 238 21.61 -10.46 -6.19
C PHE A 238 21.32 -11.96 -6.22
N GLU A 239 21.72 -12.64 -7.31
CA GLU A 239 21.81 -14.10 -7.31
C GLU A 239 22.83 -14.60 -6.27
N LYS A 240 22.69 -15.86 -5.86
CA LYS A 240 23.53 -16.51 -4.85
C LYS A 240 25.03 -16.51 -5.18
N ASN A 241 25.36 -16.48 -6.49
CA ASN A 241 26.74 -16.43 -6.97
C ASN A 241 27.26 -15.01 -7.21
N ASP A 242 26.42 -13.99 -6.95
CA ASP A 242 26.69 -12.55 -7.11
C ASP A 242 27.08 -12.13 -8.55
N SER A 243 26.72 -12.94 -9.54
CA SER A 243 27.02 -12.63 -10.95
C SER A 243 25.96 -11.74 -11.60
N ILE A 244 24.74 -11.78 -11.09
CA ILE A 244 23.57 -11.05 -11.59
C ILE A 244 22.92 -10.29 -10.44
N LEU A 245 22.52 -9.05 -10.74
CA LEU A 245 21.60 -8.24 -9.94
C LEU A 245 20.32 -8.06 -10.73
N TYR A 246 19.18 -8.33 -10.11
CA TYR A 246 17.87 -8.01 -10.66
C TYR A 246 17.45 -6.61 -10.21
N TYR A 247 16.80 -5.87 -11.08
CA TYR A 247 16.18 -4.59 -10.74
C TYR A 247 14.97 -4.34 -11.64
N THR A 248 14.00 -3.57 -11.14
CA THR A 248 12.90 -3.05 -11.96
C THR A 248 13.21 -1.62 -12.41
N THR A 249 12.68 -1.23 -13.57
CA THR A 249 12.81 0.11 -14.13
C THR A 249 11.70 0.40 -15.14
N ASN A 250 11.36 1.69 -15.29
CA ASN A 250 10.51 2.20 -16.37
C ASN A 250 11.30 2.99 -17.43
N ASP A 251 12.59 2.67 -17.60
CA ASP A 251 13.44 3.32 -18.60
C ASP A 251 12.93 3.01 -20.02
N GLY A 252 12.59 4.07 -20.77
CA GLY A 252 12.03 3.95 -22.13
C GLY A 252 10.60 3.44 -22.22
N THR A 253 9.91 3.23 -21.07
CA THR A 253 8.53 2.71 -21.00
C THR A 253 7.68 3.50 -20.02
N GLU A 254 6.34 3.32 -20.05
CA GLU A 254 5.43 3.87 -19.06
C GLU A 254 5.44 3.06 -17.76
N PHE A 255 5.50 1.71 -17.88
CA PHE A 255 5.42 0.79 -16.75
C PHE A 255 6.77 0.16 -16.45
N HIS A 256 6.98 -0.23 -15.19
CA HIS A 256 8.20 -0.92 -14.80
C HIS A 256 8.26 -2.32 -15.39
N TYR A 257 9.44 -2.73 -15.80
CA TYR A 257 9.82 -4.07 -16.23
C TYR A 257 11.06 -4.55 -15.48
N LEU A 258 11.30 -5.84 -15.45
CA LEU A 258 12.40 -6.48 -14.73
C LEU A 258 13.60 -6.69 -15.65
N VAL A 259 14.80 -6.41 -15.14
CA VAL A 259 16.08 -6.48 -15.85
C VAL A 259 17.08 -7.36 -15.10
N LYS A 260 17.85 -8.16 -15.84
CA LYS A 260 19.09 -8.80 -15.39
C LYS A 260 20.28 -7.89 -15.68
N TYR A 261 21.05 -7.60 -14.67
CA TYR A 261 22.32 -6.87 -14.77
C TYR A 261 23.48 -7.79 -14.43
N TYR A 262 24.35 -8.05 -15.41
CA TYR A 262 25.53 -8.89 -15.27
C TYR A 262 26.68 -8.07 -14.68
N ILE A 263 27.06 -8.32 -13.44
CA ILE A 263 27.99 -7.51 -12.65
C ILE A 263 29.36 -7.31 -13.35
N LYS A 264 29.95 -8.39 -13.90
CA LYS A 264 31.29 -8.33 -14.51
C LYS A 264 31.32 -7.60 -15.85
N SER A 265 30.30 -7.83 -16.70
CA SER A 265 30.26 -7.29 -18.07
C SER A 265 29.53 -5.96 -18.17
N GLY A 266 28.69 -5.62 -17.19
CA GLY A 266 27.77 -4.49 -17.27
C GLY A 266 26.64 -4.68 -18.28
N LYS A 267 26.50 -5.90 -18.89
CA LYS A 267 25.40 -6.22 -19.80
C LYS A 267 24.06 -6.13 -19.05
N GLN A 268 23.06 -5.59 -19.74
CA GLN A 268 21.69 -5.53 -19.26
C GLN A 268 20.78 -6.28 -20.23
N GLU A 269 19.81 -6.99 -19.68
CA GLU A 269 18.90 -7.81 -20.44
C GLU A 269 17.50 -7.72 -19.83
N LYS A 270 16.49 -7.33 -20.61
CA LYS A 270 15.10 -7.37 -20.18
C LYS A 270 14.74 -8.81 -19.85
N TYR A 271 14.29 -9.04 -18.61
CA TYR A 271 13.99 -10.38 -18.12
C TYR A 271 12.51 -10.70 -18.14
N PHE A 272 11.68 -9.73 -17.70
CA PHE A 272 10.23 -9.89 -17.67
C PHE A 272 9.56 -8.52 -17.84
N GLU A 273 8.44 -8.50 -18.55
CA GLU A 273 7.54 -7.34 -18.67
C GLU A 273 6.09 -7.80 -18.68
N ASP A 274 5.21 -6.92 -18.22
CA ASP A 274 3.75 -7.09 -18.28
C ASP A 274 3.15 -5.83 -18.92
N LYS A 275 1.87 -5.87 -19.28
CA LYS A 275 1.13 -4.67 -19.71
C LYS A 275 0.99 -3.63 -18.61
N TRP A 276 1.22 -4.03 -17.36
CA TRP A 276 1.19 -3.21 -16.15
C TRP A 276 2.55 -3.21 -15.43
N SER A 277 2.66 -2.36 -14.41
CA SER A 277 3.91 -2.21 -13.67
C SER A 277 4.32 -3.48 -12.93
N VAL A 278 5.54 -3.95 -13.16
CA VAL A 278 6.20 -4.95 -12.32
C VAL A 278 6.63 -4.27 -11.03
N ASP A 279 6.01 -4.66 -9.90
CA ASP A 279 6.29 -4.09 -8.58
C ASP A 279 7.58 -4.64 -7.96
N GLY A 280 7.98 -5.87 -8.30
CA GLY A 280 9.21 -6.46 -7.81
C GLY A 280 9.38 -7.95 -8.09
N MET A 281 10.53 -8.47 -7.64
CA MET A 281 10.89 -9.89 -7.74
C MET A 281 11.52 -10.38 -6.45
N ASN A 282 11.18 -11.61 -6.03
CA ASN A 282 11.83 -12.30 -4.92
C ASN A 282 12.35 -13.67 -5.38
N LEU A 283 13.61 -13.96 -5.04
CA LEU A 283 14.23 -15.28 -5.22
C LEU A 283 14.04 -16.15 -3.98
N SER A 284 13.77 -17.44 -4.16
CA SER A 284 13.84 -18.39 -3.07
C SER A 284 15.28 -18.59 -2.58
N GLU A 285 15.49 -19.13 -1.38
CA GLU A 285 16.81 -19.17 -0.73
C GLU A 285 17.89 -19.90 -1.54
N ASN A 286 17.50 -20.98 -2.23
CA ASN A 286 18.42 -21.75 -3.10
C ASN A 286 18.21 -21.45 -4.59
N GLU A 287 17.38 -20.45 -4.91
CA GLU A 287 17.10 -20.00 -6.28
C GLU A 287 16.42 -21.06 -7.16
N LYS A 288 15.69 -21.99 -6.54
CA LYS A 288 14.87 -22.93 -7.28
C LYS A 288 13.66 -22.23 -7.89
N TYR A 289 13.14 -21.22 -7.18
CA TYR A 289 11.95 -20.48 -7.59
C TYR A 289 12.17 -18.97 -7.53
N HIS A 290 11.35 -18.27 -8.29
CA HIS A 290 11.17 -16.83 -8.13
C HIS A 290 9.69 -16.43 -8.23
N ILE A 291 9.39 -15.32 -7.59
CA ILE A 291 8.07 -14.71 -7.56
C ILE A 291 8.19 -13.31 -8.15
N ILE A 292 7.28 -12.97 -9.06
CA ILE A 292 7.14 -11.63 -9.62
C ILE A 292 5.79 -11.07 -9.19
N SER A 293 5.79 -9.86 -8.67
CA SER A 293 4.59 -9.10 -8.34
C SER A 293 4.32 -8.03 -9.40
N VAL A 294 3.06 -7.90 -9.79
CA VAL A 294 2.58 -6.95 -10.81
C VAL A 294 1.39 -6.18 -10.24
N ASN A 295 1.37 -4.88 -10.46
CA ASN A 295 0.23 -4.02 -10.17
C ASN A 295 -0.72 -4.03 -11.37
N ASP A 296 -1.59 -5.02 -11.44
CA ASP A 296 -2.53 -5.21 -12.56
C ASP A 296 -3.77 -4.32 -12.40
N ASP A 297 -3.68 -3.07 -12.85
CA ASP A 297 -4.79 -2.11 -12.82
C ASP A 297 -5.38 -1.90 -11.40
N GLY A 298 -4.51 -1.71 -10.42
CA GLY A 298 -4.92 -1.57 -9.02
C GLY A 298 -5.23 -2.89 -8.31
N LYS A 299 -5.00 -4.04 -8.95
CA LYS A 299 -5.07 -5.37 -8.34
C LYS A 299 -3.67 -5.93 -8.13
N ASN A 300 -3.50 -6.75 -7.09
CA ASN A 300 -2.29 -7.52 -6.93
C ASN A 300 -2.33 -8.76 -7.84
N LYS A 301 -1.27 -8.95 -8.62
CA LYS A 301 -1.07 -10.15 -9.42
C LYS A 301 0.27 -10.76 -9.07
N ILE A 302 0.27 -11.96 -8.53
CA ILE A 302 1.48 -12.69 -8.15
C ILE A 302 1.72 -13.81 -9.15
N LEU A 303 2.93 -13.86 -9.68
CA LEU A 303 3.38 -14.87 -10.63
C LEU A 303 4.48 -15.70 -10.00
N PHE A 304 4.41 -17.02 -10.14
CA PHE A 304 5.35 -17.97 -9.56
C PHE A 304 6.03 -18.77 -10.66
N PHE A 305 7.36 -18.90 -10.60
CA PHE A 305 8.17 -19.51 -11.66
C PHE A 305 9.19 -20.49 -11.10
N ASP A 306 9.49 -21.52 -11.88
CA ASP A 306 10.75 -22.25 -11.77
C ASP A 306 11.88 -21.35 -12.29
N HIS A 307 12.90 -21.11 -11.46
CA HIS A 307 13.91 -20.09 -11.79
C HIS A 307 14.87 -20.54 -12.90
N ALA A 308 15.19 -21.83 -12.96
CA ALA A 308 16.15 -22.37 -13.95
C ALA A 308 15.57 -22.38 -15.36
N THR A 309 14.29 -22.72 -15.49
CA THR A 309 13.60 -22.86 -16.77
C THR A 309 12.79 -21.61 -17.16
N ASN A 310 12.55 -20.72 -16.22
CA ASN A 310 11.66 -19.56 -16.32
C ASN A 310 10.22 -19.96 -16.74
N GLN A 311 9.80 -21.17 -16.39
CA GLN A 311 8.43 -21.64 -16.66
C GLN A 311 7.51 -21.26 -15.52
N PRO A 312 6.29 -20.74 -15.82
CA PRO A 312 5.33 -20.39 -14.80
C PRO A 312 4.79 -21.64 -14.10
N ILE A 313 4.56 -21.52 -12.81
CA ILE A 313 3.93 -22.52 -11.96
C ILE A 313 2.61 -21.94 -11.48
N SER A 314 1.50 -22.64 -11.72
CA SER A 314 0.18 -22.18 -11.29
C SER A 314 -0.01 -22.39 -9.79
N PHE A 315 -0.60 -21.40 -9.13
CA PHE A 315 -1.15 -21.57 -7.79
C PHE A 315 -2.40 -22.46 -7.82
N PRO A 316 -2.72 -23.13 -6.71
CA PRO A 316 -4.01 -23.80 -6.57
C PRO A 316 -5.16 -22.78 -6.61
N GLU A 317 -6.35 -23.20 -7.05
CA GLU A 317 -7.54 -22.36 -6.96
C GLU A 317 -7.95 -22.19 -5.49
N ILE A 318 -8.16 -20.94 -5.06
CA ILE A 318 -8.53 -20.60 -3.69
C ILE A 318 -9.81 -19.76 -3.70
N LYS A 319 -10.85 -20.25 -3.02
CA LYS A 319 -12.18 -19.61 -3.02
C LYS A 319 -12.23 -18.23 -2.35
N ASP A 320 -11.30 -17.95 -1.44
CA ASP A 320 -11.30 -16.70 -0.65
C ASP A 320 -10.83 -15.48 -1.44
N GLY A 321 -10.19 -15.67 -2.58
CA GLY A 321 -9.72 -14.58 -3.41
C GLY A 321 -8.40 -14.87 -4.11
N ASP A 322 -7.68 -13.80 -4.42
CA ASP A 322 -6.41 -13.85 -5.11
C ASP A 322 -5.24 -14.01 -4.12
N VAL A 323 -4.13 -14.57 -4.59
CA VAL A 323 -2.87 -14.58 -3.86
C VAL A 323 -2.30 -13.17 -3.83
N LEU A 324 -2.14 -12.61 -2.63
CA LEU A 324 -1.67 -11.24 -2.41
C LEU A 324 -0.17 -11.18 -2.11
N SER A 325 0.34 -12.21 -1.42
CA SER A 325 1.78 -12.37 -1.16
C SER A 325 2.14 -13.84 -0.96
N VAL A 326 3.43 -14.15 -1.12
CA VAL A 326 3.98 -15.49 -0.97
C VAL A 326 5.29 -15.41 -0.19
N ILE A 327 5.42 -16.28 0.82
CA ILE A 327 6.70 -16.58 1.47
C ILE A 327 7.07 -18.02 1.13
N ILE A 328 8.27 -18.22 0.58
CA ILE A 328 8.80 -19.55 0.26
C ILE A 328 9.61 -20.04 1.45
N SER A 329 9.35 -21.26 1.92
CA SER A 329 10.12 -21.86 3.01
C SER A 329 11.59 -22.12 2.62
N SER A 330 12.47 -22.26 3.61
CA SER A 330 13.91 -22.48 3.37
C SER A 330 14.21 -23.81 2.65
N SER A 331 13.36 -24.83 2.83
CA SER A 331 13.45 -26.08 2.07
C SER A 331 12.96 -25.96 0.63
N GLU A 332 12.29 -24.85 0.30
CA GLU A 332 11.64 -24.60 -1.00
C GLU A 332 10.55 -25.63 -1.36
N LYS A 333 9.98 -26.29 -0.35
CA LYS A 333 8.88 -27.24 -0.51
C LYS A 333 7.53 -26.66 -0.18
N ASN A 334 7.50 -25.67 0.71
CA ASN A 334 6.28 -25.07 1.22
C ASN A 334 6.17 -23.59 0.85
N LEU A 335 4.97 -23.17 0.49
CA LEU A 335 4.59 -21.77 0.33
C LEU A 335 3.64 -21.39 1.46
N LEU A 336 3.83 -20.21 2.00
CA LEU A 336 2.85 -19.54 2.83
C LEU A 336 2.21 -18.46 1.97
N LEU A 337 0.92 -18.62 1.69
CA LEU A 337 0.15 -17.73 0.83
C LEU A 337 -0.71 -16.82 1.71
N THR A 338 -0.66 -15.52 1.48
CA THR A 338 -1.68 -14.59 1.94
C THR A 338 -2.70 -14.42 0.84
N VAL A 339 -3.96 -14.70 1.15
CA VAL A 339 -5.07 -14.70 0.18
C VAL A 339 -6.18 -13.78 0.66
N GLY A 340 -6.78 -13.02 -0.24
CA GLY A 340 -7.89 -12.12 0.07
C GLY A 340 -8.54 -11.52 -1.16
N SER A 341 -9.62 -10.80 -0.93
CA SER A 341 -10.37 -10.05 -1.96
C SER A 341 -11.01 -8.82 -1.32
N SER A 342 -11.80 -8.08 -2.06
CA SER A 342 -12.59 -6.98 -1.48
C SER A 342 -13.70 -7.46 -0.54
N THR A 343 -14.13 -8.73 -0.65
CA THR A 343 -15.18 -9.35 0.20
C THR A 343 -14.66 -10.42 1.14
N SER A 344 -13.34 -10.61 1.20
CA SER A 344 -12.69 -11.54 2.13
C SER A 344 -11.51 -10.86 2.78
N SER A 345 -11.52 -10.75 4.10
CA SER A 345 -10.33 -10.37 4.87
C SER A 345 -9.19 -11.36 4.58
N GLN A 346 -7.96 -10.91 4.73
CA GLN A 346 -6.79 -11.72 4.39
C GLN A 346 -6.70 -12.98 5.25
N ASN A 347 -6.55 -14.13 4.59
CA ASN A 347 -6.34 -15.43 5.20
C ASN A 347 -4.96 -16.00 4.83
N LEU A 348 -4.41 -16.83 5.70
CA LEU A 348 -3.16 -17.55 5.49
C LEU A 348 -3.43 -18.99 5.08
N TYR A 349 -2.67 -19.45 4.08
CA TYR A 349 -2.71 -20.81 3.57
C TYR A 349 -1.30 -21.37 3.47
N ALA A 350 -1.11 -22.62 3.89
CA ALA A 350 0.08 -23.39 3.57
C ALA A 350 -0.17 -24.21 2.30
N TYR A 351 0.79 -24.20 1.40
CA TYR A 351 0.75 -25.00 0.18
C TYR A 351 2.05 -25.75 -0.01
N ASN A 352 1.98 -27.08 -0.10
CA ASN A 352 3.14 -27.91 -0.41
C ASN A 352 3.25 -28.09 -1.93
N ILE A 353 4.39 -27.68 -2.52
CA ILE A 353 4.59 -27.65 -3.97
C ILE A 353 4.63 -29.06 -4.57
N GLU A 354 5.18 -30.03 -3.85
CA GLU A 354 5.37 -31.42 -4.33
C GLU A 354 4.07 -32.25 -4.22
N SER A 355 3.43 -32.26 -3.04
CA SER A 355 2.19 -33.01 -2.80
C SER A 355 0.94 -32.31 -3.35
N LYS A 356 1.02 -31.01 -3.69
CA LYS A 356 -0.09 -30.17 -4.10
C LYS A 356 -1.15 -29.97 -2.99
N GLU A 357 -0.82 -30.29 -1.76
CA GLU A 357 -1.71 -30.09 -0.63
C GLU A 357 -1.83 -28.61 -0.28
N LEU A 358 -3.06 -28.11 -0.26
CA LEU A 358 -3.42 -26.77 0.18
C LEU A 358 -4.18 -26.84 1.50
N LYS A 359 -3.71 -26.10 2.50
CA LYS A 359 -4.32 -26.05 3.82
C LYS A 359 -4.61 -24.60 4.23
N GLN A 360 -5.85 -24.31 4.53
CA GLN A 360 -6.23 -23.02 5.14
C GLN A 360 -5.77 -23.01 6.60
N LEU A 361 -5.07 -21.96 7.00
CA LEU A 361 -4.50 -21.82 8.34
C LEU A 361 -5.28 -20.84 9.22
N THR A 362 -5.97 -19.86 8.62
CA THR A 362 -6.75 -18.86 9.36
C THR A 362 -8.13 -18.68 8.75
N SER A 363 -9.07 -18.24 9.59
CA SER A 363 -10.39 -17.76 9.18
C SER A 363 -10.59 -16.42 9.89
N THR A 364 -10.35 -15.33 9.17
CA THR A 364 -10.19 -13.99 9.73
C THR A 364 -11.46 -13.15 9.70
N LEU A 365 -12.41 -13.48 8.81
CA LEU A 365 -13.71 -12.83 8.79
C LEU A 365 -14.51 -13.20 10.04
N ASN A 366 -15.08 -12.21 10.72
CA ASN A 366 -15.96 -12.43 11.87
C ASN A 366 -17.12 -13.35 11.46
N LYS A 367 -17.37 -14.39 12.26
CA LYS A 367 -18.40 -15.41 12.00
C LYS A 367 -19.82 -14.84 11.95
N GLU A 368 -20.07 -13.66 12.52
CA GLU A 368 -21.35 -12.98 12.49
C GLU A 368 -21.59 -12.20 11.19
N VAL A 369 -20.52 -12.00 10.38
CA VAL A 369 -20.56 -11.28 9.11
C VAL A 369 -20.72 -12.28 7.96
N ASP A 370 -21.85 -12.21 7.27
CA ASP A 370 -22.06 -12.98 6.04
C ASP A 370 -21.29 -12.31 4.89
N ARG A 371 -20.40 -13.05 4.26
CA ARG A 371 -19.63 -12.57 3.10
C ARG A 371 -20.52 -12.07 1.96
N ASN A 372 -21.72 -12.63 1.81
CA ASN A 372 -22.68 -12.20 0.80
C ASN A 372 -23.23 -10.80 1.05
N ASP A 373 -23.13 -10.26 2.26
CA ASP A 373 -23.52 -8.89 2.58
C ASP A 373 -22.37 -7.87 2.36
N LEU A 374 -21.19 -8.36 1.99
CA LEU A 374 -20.05 -7.52 1.63
C LEU A 374 -20.05 -7.21 0.13
N VAL A 375 -19.48 -6.08 -0.23
CA VAL A 375 -19.52 -5.57 -1.60
C VAL A 375 -18.21 -5.83 -2.35
N GLN A 376 -18.34 -6.44 -3.53
CA GLN A 376 -17.22 -6.63 -4.45
C GLN A 376 -16.81 -5.29 -5.07
N ALA A 377 -15.50 -4.98 -5.01
CA ALA A 377 -14.93 -3.81 -5.68
C ALA A 377 -14.91 -3.99 -7.21
N GLU A 378 -15.17 -2.91 -7.92
CA GLU A 378 -15.02 -2.84 -9.38
C GLU A 378 -14.01 -1.78 -9.77
N VAL A 379 -13.14 -2.09 -10.74
CA VAL A 379 -12.30 -1.08 -11.37
C VAL A 379 -13.12 -0.37 -12.43
N VAL A 380 -13.27 0.94 -12.29
CA VAL A 380 -14.03 1.77 -13.22
C VAL A 380 -13.16 2.91 -13.75
N ARG A 381 -13.60 3.54 -14.85
CA ARG A 381 -12.95 4.72 -15.42
C ARG A 381 -13.99 5.76 -15.79
N PHE A 382 -13.60 7.02 -15.70
CA PHE A 382 -14.42 8.13 -16.13
C PHE A 382 -13.55 9.24 -16.77
N PRO A 383 -14.10 9.97 -17.75
CA PRO A 383 -13.39 11.11 -18.33
C PRO A 383 -13.36 12.29 -17.35
N SER A 384 -12.18 12.94 -17.22
CA SER A 384 -12.02 14.16 -16.44
C SER A 384 -12.31 15.42 -17.30
N PHE A 385 -12.06 16.60 -16.73
CA PHE A 385 -12.35 17.92 -17.33
C PHE A 385 -11.62 18.16 -18.67
N ASP A 386 -10.52 17.49 -18.89
CA ASP A 386 -9.68 17.58 -20.07
C ASP A 386 -9.74 16.33 -20.97
N GLY A 387 -10.70 15.43 -20.71
CA GLY A 387 -10.88 14.18 -21.43
C GLY A 387 -9.93 13.05 -21.03
N LYS A 388 -9.09 13.25 -20.00
CA LYS A 388 -8.27 12.17 -19.45
C LYS A 388 -9.14 11.11 -18.78
N GLU A 389 -8.84 9.86 -19.05
CA GLU A 389 -9.43 8.69 -18.38
C GLU A 389 -8.84 8.56 -16.96
N ILE A 390 -9.68 8.72 -15.94
CA ILE A 390 -9.29 8.60 -14.53
C ILE A 390 -9.75 7.26 -14.00
N PRO A 391 -8.84 6.39 -13.54
CA PRO A 391 -9.19 5.12 -12.93
C PRO A 391 -9.69 5.31 -11.49
N ALA A 392 -10.59 4.43 -11.06
CA ALA A 392 -11.08 4.41 -9.69
C ALA A 392 -11.51 3.01 -9.28
N ILE A 393 -11.57 2.78 -7.98
CA ILE A 393 -12.15 1.57 -7.40
C ILE A 393 -13.54 1.93 -6.87
N TYR A 394 -14.55 1.23 -7.35
CA TYR A 394 -15.93 1.53 -7.05
C TYR A 394 -16.58 0.43 -6.21
N TYR A 395 -17.39 0.85 -5.23
CA TYR A 395 -18.18 -0.02 -4.37
C TYR A 395 -19.64 0.45 -4.39
N LYS A 396 -20.52 -0.35 -5.02
CA LYS A 396 -21.97 -0.08 -5.08
C LYS A 396 -22.67 -0.78 -3.92
N PRO A 397 -23.41 -0.08 -3.03
CA PRO A 397 -24.18 -0.71 -1.97
C PRO A 397 -25.22 -1.68 -2.51
N LEU A 398 -25.42 -2.80 -1.83
CA LEU A 398 -26.36 -3.85 -2.26
C LEU A 398 -27.82 -3.37 -2.29
N GLN A 399 -28.19 -2.42 -1.42
CA GLN A 399 -29.52 -1.81 -1.37
C GLN A 399 -29.72 -0.69 -2.39
N ALA A 400 -28.66 -0.26 -3.10
CA ALA A 400 -28.75 0.84 -4.03
C ALA A 400 -29.54 0.45 -5.29
N SER A 401 -30.61 1.17 -5.57
CA SER A 401 -31.44 1.01 -6.77
C SER A 401 -32.01 2.36 -7.22
N LYS A 402 -32.62 2.39 -8.39
CA LYS A 402 -33.32 3.57 -8.91
C LYS A 402 -34.38 4.07 -7.94
N ASP A 403 -35.08 3.15 -7.26
CA ASP A 403 -36.14 3.48 -6.30
C ASP A 403 -35.64 3.70 -4.88
N ASN A 404 -34.37 3.30 -4.59
CA ASN A 404 -33.68 3.52 -3.33
C ASN A 404 -32.33 4.17 -3.58
N LYS A 405 -32.35 5.47 -3.86
CA LYS A 405 -31.12 6.24 -4.08
C LYS A 405 -30.33 6.39 -2.79
N VAL A 406 -29.02 6.27 -2.93
CA VAL A 406 -28.07 6.30 -1.81
C VAL A 406 -27.12 7.49 -1.91
N PRO A 407 -26.63 8.02 -0.78
CA PRO A 407 -25.53 8.98 -0.76
C PRO A 407 -24.23 8.34 -1.24
N ALA A 408 -23.24 9.17 -1.60
CA ALA A 408 -21.95 8.69 -2.05
C ALA A 408 -20.78 9.46 -1.45
N LEU A 409 -19.60 8.83 -1.48
CA LEU A 409 -18.33 9.41 -1.07
C LEU A 409 -17.31 9.32 -2.20
N ILE A 410 -16.63 10.43 -2.46
CA ILE A 410 -15.34 10.42 -3.14
C ILE A 410 -14.29 10.10 -2.08
N TRP A 411 -13.58 8.99 -2.26
CA TRP A 411 -12.53 8.55 -1.37
C TRP A 411 -11.17 8.86 -2.00
N VAL A 412 -10.35 9.65 -1.30
CA VAL A 412 -9.06 10.13 -1.83
C VAL A 412 -7.93 9.52 -1.02
N HIS A 413 -7.01 8.84 -1.72
CA HIS A 413 -5.83 8.23 -1.09
C HIS A 413 -4.79 9.28 -0.67
N GLY A 414 -3.86 8.88 0.18
CA GLY A 414 -2.71 9.68 0.59
C GLY A 414 -1.57 9.66 -0.44
N GLY A 415 -0.48 10.32 -0.11
CA GLY A 415 0.71 10.38 -0.96
C GLY A 415 1.38 11.76 -0.94
N PRO A 416 1.42 12.51 -2.10
CA PRO A 416 0.51 12.49 -3.27
C PRO A 416 0.52 11.25 -4.17
N GLY A 417 1.66 10.67 -4.48
CA GLY A 417 1.79 9.55 -5.40
C GLY A 417 1.26 8.18 -4.92
N GLY A 418 0.23 8.13 -4.06
CA GLY A 418 -0.40 6.89 -3.63
C GLY A 418 -1.26 6.22 -4.71
N GLN A 419 -2.02 5.19 -4.32
CA GLN A 419 -2.97 4.50 -5.18
C GLN A 419 -4.07 3.84 -4.34
N SER A 420 -5.32 4.00 -4.74
CA SER A 420 -6.42 3.17 -4.29
C SER A 420 -6.38 1.83 -5.02
N ARG A 421 -6.29 0.72 -4.27
CA ARG A 421 -6.19 -0.64 -4.84
C ARG A 421 -7.38 -1.50 -4.39
N VAL A 422 -7.69 -2.52 -5.19
CA VAL A 422 -8.69 -3.52 -4.82
C VAL A 422 -8.18 -4.32 -3.62
N GLY A 423 -8.99 -4.39 -2.56
CA GLY A 423 -8.67 -5.12 -1.35
C GLY A 423 -9.77 -4.99 -0.30
N PHE A 424 -9.63 -5.73 0.80
CA PHE A 424 -10.54 -5.65 1.93
C PHE A 424 -10.25 -4.43 2.80
N SER A 425 -11.28 -3.69 3.14
CA SER A 425 -11.23 -2.58 4.10
C SER A 425 -12.44 -2.61 5.01
N ASN A 426 -12.23 -2.75 6.32
CA ASN A 426 -13.32 -2.71 7.31
C ASN A 426 -14.12 -1.40 7.19
N ALA A 427 -13.44 -0.26 7.06
CA ALA A 427 -14.10 1.05 6.97
C ALA A 427 -14.94 1.17 5.69
N ILE A 428 -14.39 0.79 4.53
CA ILE A 428 -15.15 0.83 3.27
C ILE A 428 -16.36 -0.09 3.35
N GLN A 429 -16.19 -1.35 3.76
CA GLN A 429 -17.31 -2.30 3.89
C GLN A 429 -18.35 -1.80 4.90
N TYR A 430 -17.95 -1.14 5.98
CA TYR A 430 -18.85 -0.54 6.95
C TYR A 430 -19.73 0.55 6.32
N PHE A 431 -19.13 1.53 5.67
CA PHE A 431 -19.88 2.62 5.05
C PHE A 431 -20.77 2.13 3.91
N VAL A 432 -20.29 1.18 3.10
CA VAL A 432 -21.06 0.60 2.00
C VAL A 432 -22.24 -0.22 2.53
N ASN A 433 -22.06 -1.02 3.59
CA ASN A 433 -23.13 -1.76 4.25
C ASN A 433 -24.21 -0.81 4.82
N HIS A 434 -23.81 0.39 5.27
CA HIS A 434 -24.69 1.45 5.73
C HIS A 434 -25.24 2.33 4.59
N GLY A 435 -25.09 1.91 3.35
CA GLY A 435 -25.73 2.53 2.19
C GLY A 435 -24.99 3.71 1.58
N TYR A 436 -23.66 3.82 1.75
CA TYR A 436 -22.84 4.80 1.05
C TYR A 436 -22.14 4.16 -0.15
N ALA A 437 -22.39 4.67 -1.36
CA ALA A 437 -21.55 4.30 -2.50
C ALA A 437 -20.18 4.96 -2.35
N ILE A 438 -19.11 4.22 -2.68
CA ILE A 438 -17.73 4.75 -2.55
C ILE A 438 -17.03 4.67 -3.89
N LEU A 439 -16.53 5.82 -4.35
CA LEU A 439 -15.63 5.91 -5.49
C LEU A 439 -14.23 6.32 -4.99
N ALA A 440 -13.33 5.33 -4.89
CA ALA A 440 -11.95 5.55 -4.50
C ALA A 440 -11.13 5.95 -5.74
N VAL A 441 -10.96 7.25 -5.91
CA VAL A 441 -10.39 7.86 -7.12
C VAL A 441 -8.88 7.70 -7.13
N ASN A 442 -8.32 7.27 -8.27
CA ASN A 442 -6.90 7.38 -8.59
C ASN A 442 -6.70 8.60 -9.49
N ASN A 443 -6.71 9.78 -8.87
CA ASN A 443 -6.51 11.05 -9.58
C ASN A 443 -5.15 11.09 -10.29
N ARG A 444 -4.97 12.01 -11.25
CA ARG A 444 -3.64 12.28 -11.83
C ARG A 444 -2.61 12.44 -10.72
N GLY A 445 -1.39 11.95 -10.92
CA GLY A 445 -0.36 11.83 -9.89
C GLY A 445 -0.36 10.47 -9.18
N SER A 446 -1.42 9.64 -9.28
CA SER A 446 -1.44 8.31 -8.67
C SER A 446 -0.44 7.35 -9.33
N SER A 447 0.21 6.51 -8.50
CA SER A 447 1.08 5.43 -8.97
C SER A 447 0.29 4.30 -9.67
N GLY A 448 1.00 3.42 -10.40
CA GLY A 448 0.42 2.23 -11.04
C GLY A 448 -0.18 2.46 -12.42
N TYR A 449 -0.31 3.69 -12.89
CA TYR A 449 -0.94 4.04 -14.18
C TYR A 449 0.03 4.63 -15.20
N GLY A 450 1.31 4.38 -15.01
CA GLY A 450 2.37 4.81 -15.90
C GLY A 450 3.06 6.10 -15.45
N LYS A 451 4.28 6.27 -15.93
CA LYS A 451 5.16 7.40 -15.60
C LYS A 451 4.56 8.76 -15.96
N THR A 452 3.94 8.84 -17.14
CA THR A 452 3.30 10.08 -17.60
C THR A 452 2.13 10.47 -16.70
N PHE A 453 1.30 9.50 -16.29
CA PHE A 453 0.17 9.74 -15.39
C PHE A 453 0.64 10.18 -14.00
N TYR A 454 1.70 9.56 -13.50
CA TYR A 454 2.29 9.88 -12.19
C TYR A 454 2.79 11.32 -12.10
N LYS A 455 3.35 11.88 -13.18
CA LYS A 455 3.89 13.24 -13.22
C LYS A 455 2.86 14.36 -13.38
N MET A 456 1.59 14.02 -13.64
CA MET A 456 0.61 15.02 -14.08
C MET A 456 0.17 16.00 -13.00
N ASP A 457 0.46 15.73 -11.73
CA ASP A 457 0.17 16.63 -10.60
C ASP A 457 1.39 17.46 -10.16
N ASN A 458 2.58 17.22 -10.71
CA ASN A 458 3.80 17.95 -10.34
C ASN A 458 3.58 19.47 -10.48
N LYS A 459 3.70 20.20 -9.36
CA LYS A 459 3.43 21.64 -9.22
C LYS A 459 2.00 22.07 -9.62
N ASP A 460 1.07 21.11 -9.77
CA ASP A 460 -0.35 21.34 -10.08
C ASP A 460 -1.31 20.79 -9.00
N HIS A 461 -0.78 20.48 -7.84
CA HIS A 461 -1.52 19.97 -6.68
C HIS A 461 -2.64 20.89 -6.24
N SER A 462 -3.74 20.32 -5.77
CA SER A 462 -5.01 21.01 -5.43
C SER A 462 -5.66 21.73 -6.62
N ASN A 463 -5.32 21.36 -7.85
CA ASN A 463 -5.89 21.89 -9.09
C ASN A 463 -6.34 20.77 -10.03
N GLY A 464 -5.44 20.18 -10.82
CA GLY A 464 -5.80 19.12 -11.75
C GLY A 464 -6.28 17.85 -11.07
N ASP A 465 -5.58 17.40 -10.04
CA ASP A 465 -5.90 16.27 -9.18
C ASP A 465 -7.24 16.44 -8.44
N LEU A 466 -7.50 17.64 -7.91
CA LEU A 466 -8.77 17.97 -7.26
C LEU A 466 -9.94 17.98 -8.26
N LYS A 467 -9.71 18.49 -9.47
CA LYS A 467 -10.72 18.44 -10.54
C LYS A 467 -11.06 17.01 -10.93
N ASP A 468 -10.10 16.09 -10.91
CA ASP A 468 -10.39 14.67 -11.15
C ASP A 468 -11.39 14.11 -10.11
N CYS A 469 -11.25 14.49 -8.84
CA CYS A 469 -12.20 14.15 -7.78
C CYS A 469 -13.59 14.76 -8.03
N VAL A 470 -13.66 16.01 -8.49
CA VAL A 470 -14.92 16.66 -8.88
C VAL A 470 -15.58 15.94 -10.07
N TRP A 471 -14.80 15.49 -11.05
CA TRP A 471 -15.35 14.75 -12.19
C TRP A 471 -15.75 13.31 -11.80
N GLY A 472 -15.08 12.70 -10.83
CA GLY A 472 -15.55 11.48 -10.18
C GLY A 472 -16.92 11.65 -9.51
N LYS A 473 -17.15 12.79 -8.81
CA LYS A 473 -18.48 13.15 -8.31
C LYS A 473 -19.49 13.26 -9.46
N LYS A 474 -19.16 13.94 -10.57
CA LYS A 474 -20.06 14.05 -11.74
C LYS A 474 -20.39 12.69 -12.35
N TRP A 475 -19.43 11.76 -12.38
CA TRP A 475 -19.65 10.39 -12.79
C TRP A 475 -20.63 9.66 -11.84
N LEU A 476 -20.49 9.82 -10.53
CA LEU A 476 -21.44 9.28 -9.55
C LEU A 476 -22.86 9.86 -9.75
N GLN A 477 -22.99 11.16 -10.05
CA GLN A 477 -24.27 11.82 -10.30
C GLN A 477 -25.02 11.27 -11.52
N GLN A 478 -24.33 10.62 -12.47
CA GLN A 478 -24.93 9.97 -13.63
C GLN A 478 -25.49 8.56 -13.31
N GLN A 479 -25.15 8.00 -12.16
CA GLN A 479 -25.68 6.71 -11.73
C GLN A 479 -27.10 6.89 -11.20
N GLU A 480 -28.08 6.18 -11.78
CA GLU A 480 -29.51 6.37 -11.45
C GLU A 480 -29.87 6.08 -9.99
N TYR A 481 -29.03 5.29 -9.28
CA TYR A 481 -29.18 4.91 -7.88
C TYR A 481 -28.42 5.81 -6.90
N ILE A 482 -27.78 6.88 -7.37
CA ILE A 482 -27.11 7.86 -6.49
C ILE A 482 -28.02 9.07 -6.24
N ASP A 483 -28.09 9.51 -4.98
CA ASP A 483 -28.62 10.83 -4.66
C ASP A 483 -27.57 11.89 -5.02
N SER A 484 -27.80 12.56 -6.14
CA SER A 484 -26.88 13.53 -6.72
C SER A 484 -26.58 14.74 -5.81
N ASN A 485 -27.43 14.99 -4.79
CA ASN A 485 -27.30 16.10 -3.85
C ASN A 485 -26.60 15.67 -2.54
N SER A 486 -26.36 14.38 -2.34
CA SER A 486 -25.83 13.81 -1.12
C SER A 486 -24.47 13.14 -1.36
N ILE A 487 -23.48 13.93 -1.82
CA ILE A 487 -22.13 13.46 -2.11
C ILE A 487 -21.12 14.21 -1.24
N GLY A 488 -20.35 13.44 -0.45
CA GLY A 488 -19.25 13.94 0.38
C GLY A 488 -17.88 13.58 -0.18
N ILE A 489 -16.83 14.09 0.48
CA ILE A 489 -15.44 13.76 0.18
C ILE A 489 -14.73 13.33 1.47
N TYR A 490 -13.93 12.26 1.37
CA TYR A 490 -13.23 11.61 2.48
C TYR A 490 -11.79 11.33 2.09
N GLY A 491 -10.83 11.59 2.97
CA GLY A 491 -9.43 11.27 2.70
C GLY A 491 -8.51 11.47 3.89
N GLY A 492 -7.34 10.83 3.82
CA GLY A 492 -6.31 10.94 4.85
C GLY A 492 -4.97 11.45 4.28
N SER A 493 -4.18 12.14 5.10
CA SER A 493 -2.87 12.66 4.70
C SER A 493 -2.99 13.63 3.51
N TYR A 494 -2.36 13.33 2.38
CA TYR A 494 -2.60 14.08 1.15
C TYR A 494 -4.08 14.08 0.75
N GLY A 495 -4.78 12.94 0.88
CA GLY A 495 -6.22 12.86 0.65
C GLY A 495 -7.02 13.78 1.58
N GLY A 496 -6.55 13.99 2.82
CA GLY A 496 -7.11 14.99 3.74
C GLY A 496 -6.89 16.42 3.27
N CYS A 497 -5.71 16.74 2.74
CA CYS A 497 -5.47 18.02 2.05
C CYS A 497 -6.45 18.22 0.87
N MET A 498 -6.72 17.17 0.11
CA MET A 498 -7.68 17.19 -0.99
C MET A 498 -9.11 17.43 -0.48
N VAL A 499 -9.50 16.88 0.67
CA VAL A 499 -10.79 17.18 1.34
C VAL A 499 -10.87 18.66 1.70
N LEU A 500 -9.87 19.17 2.41
CA LEU A 500 -9.82 20.58 2.81
C LEU A 500 -9.78 21.51 1.58
N GLY A 501 -9.00 21.13 0.56
CA GLY A 501 -8.91 21.84 -0.72
C GLY A 501 -10.24 21.85 -1.48
N ALA A 502 -10.97 20.71 -1.49
CA ALA A 502 -12.29 20.64 -2.11
C ALA A 502 -13.27 21.62 -1.46
N LEU A 503 -13.29 21.68 -0.13
CA LEU A 503 -14.19 22.60 0.58
C LEU A 503 -13.76 24.07 0.47
N ALA A 504 -12.45 24.36 0.28
CA ALA A 504 -11.95 25.72 0.15
C ALA A 504 -11.95 26.26 -1.29
N PHE A 505 -11.59 25.42 -2.26
CA PHE A 505 -11.39 25.84 -3.66
C PHE A 505 -12.52 25.45 -4.61
N GLN A 506 -13.36 24.46 -4.18
CA GLN A 506 -14.54 23.98 -4.91
C GLN A 506 -15.77 23.94 -3.97
N PRO A 507 -16.13 25.04 -3.28
CA PRO A 507 -17.03 25.03 -2.11
C PRO A 507 -18.45 24.56 -2.41
N GLU A 508 -18.88 24.56 -3.67
CA GLU A 508 -20.22 24.11 -4.07
C GLU A 508 -20.27 22.64 -4.51
N GLU A 509 -19.11 22.01 -4.63
CA GLU A 509 -19.08 20.65 -5.20
C GLU A 509 -19.48 19.58 -4.19
N PHE A 510 -19.03 19.67 -2.95
CA PHE A 510 -19.25 18.62 -1.96
C PHE A 510 -20.15 19.11 -0.82
N LYS A 511 -21.00 18.23 -0.32
CA LYS A 511 -21.93 18.51 0.77
C LYS A 511 -21.24 18.55 2.13
N VAL A 512 -20.23 17.68 2.32
CA VAL A 512 -19.45 17.54 3.55
C VAL A 512 -18.03 17.07 3.25
N GLY A 513 -17.09 17.30 4.17
CA GLY A 513 -15.74 16.74 4.13
C GLY A 513 -15.39 15.98 5.41
N VAL A 514 -14.66 14.86 5.25
CA VAL A 514 -14.06 14.11 6.34
C VAL A 514 -12.56 14.07 6.13
N ASP A 515 -11.83 14.78 6.94
CA ASP A 515 -10.37 14.94 6.90
C ASP A 515 -9.70 14.13 7.99
N LEU A 516 -8.82 13.20 7.62
CA LEU A 516 -7.97 12.46 8.53
C LEU A 516 -6.53 12.97 8.40
N PHE A 517 -6.05 13.63 9.44
CA PHE A 517 -4.66 14.13 9.52
C PHE A 517 -4.15 14.76 8.21
N GLY A 518 -4.97 15.63 7.59
CA GLY A 518 -4.68 16.25 6.30
C GLY A 518 -3.73 17.44 6.41
N VAL A 519 -2.92 17.64 5.36
CA VAL A 519 -2.05 18.83 5.27
C VAL A 519 -2.90 20.07 5.05
N ALA A 520 -2.90 20.98 6.02
CA ALA A 520 -3.58 22.28 5.91
C ALA A 520 -2.64 23.41 5.47
N ASN A 521 -1.33 23.28 5.72
CA ASN A 521 -0.33 24.31 5.47
C ASN A 521 0.95 23.74 4.82
N TRP A 522 1.02 23.77 3.50
CA TRP A 522 2.16 23.25 2.74
C TRP A 522 3.49 23.92 3.08
N LEU A 523 3.50 25.20 3.45
CA LEU A 523 4.74 25.87 3.87
C LEU A 523 5.33 25.26 5.13
N ARG A 524 4.48 24.94 6.12
CA ARG A 524 4.90 24.28 7.36
C ARG A 524 5.31 22.85 7.09
N THR A 525 4.46 22.06 6.47
CA THR A 525 4.69 20.63 6.23
C THR A 525 6.01 20.41 5.49
N LEU A 526 6.30 21.16 4.42
CA LEU A 526 7.55 21.04 3.68
C LEU A 526 8.79 21.52 4.46
N ARG A 527 8.63 22.46 5.41
CA ARG A 527 9.73 22.90 6.29
C ARG A 527 9.96 21.95 7.47
N SER A 528 8.93 21.25 7.92
CA SER A 528 8.96 20.32 9.06
C SER A 528 9.18 18.86 8.66
N ILE A 529 9.61 18.58 7.43
CA ILE A 529 9.97 17.23 6.98
C ILE A 529 10.90 16.58 7.99
N PRO A 530 10.58 15.37 8.48
CA PRO A 530 11.41 14.66 9.45
C PRO A 530 12.85 14.48 8.95
N PRO A 531 13.87 14.57 9.81
CA PRO A 531 15.27 14.47 9.38
C PRO A 531 15.60 13.22 8.58
N TYR A 532 14.98 12.08 8.89
CA TYR A 532 15.19 10.81 8.20
C TYR A 532 14.61 10.77 6.76
N TRP A 533 13.86 11.81 6.34
CA TRP A 533 13.43 12.01 4.95
C TRP A 533 14.35 12.95 4.16
N GLU A 534 15.47 13.38 4.74
CA GLU A 534 16.41 14.33 4.08
C GLU A 534 16.81 13.89 2.66
N SER A 535 17.05 12.58 2.46
CA SER A 535 17.37 12.02 1.14
C SER A 535 16.26 12.20 0.11
N PHE A 536 15.01 12.32 0.57
CA PHE A 536 13.83 12.48 -0.27
C PHE A 536 13.33 13.93 -0.32
N ARG A 537 13.77 14.80 0.59
CA ARG A 537 13.30 16.20 0.70
C ARG A 537 13.43 16.97 -0.61
N LYS A 538 14.57 16.82 -1.30
CA LYS A 538 14.78 17.49 -2.58
C LYS A 538 13.76 17.03 -3.62
N ALA A 539 13.45 15.75 -3.68
CA ALA A 539 12.46 15.19 -4.58
C ALA A 539 11.06 15.77 -4.30
N LEU A 540 10.67 15.87 -3.02
CA LEU A 540 9.42 16.53 -2.63
C LEU A 540 9.38 18.01 -3.03
N TYR A 541 10.50 18.73 -2.91
CA TYR A 541 10.55 20.14 -3.32
C TYR A 541 10.46 20.30 -4.84
N GLU A 542 10.99 19.39 -5.62
CA GLU A 542 10.83 19.42 -7.09
C GLU A 542 9.37 19.16 -7.50
N GLU A 543 8.71 18.25 -6.84
CA GLU A 543 7.31 17.90 -7.08
C GLU A 543 6.36 18.99 -6.56
N MET A 544 6.46 19.30 -5.27
CA MET A 544 5.54 20.19 -4.57
C MET A 544 5.90 21.69 -4.72
N GLY A 545 7.19 21.99 -4.89
CA GLY A 545 7.77 23.32 -4.82
C GLY A 545 8.60 23.53 -3.54
N ASP A 546 9.64 24.37 -3.64
CA ASP A 546 10.51 24.72 -2.50
C ASP A 546 9.88 25.87 -1.68
N PRO A 547 9.52 25.63 -0.39
CA PRO A 547 8.91 26.64 0.48
C PRO A 547 9.84 27.82 0.81
N ASN A 548 11.13 27.75 0.44
CA ASN A 548 12.12 28.79 0.69
C ASN A 548 12.42 29.66 -0.55
N THR A 549 11.71 29.41 -1.66
CA THR A 549 11.84 30.14 -2.94
C THR A 549 10.55 30.86 -3.29
N ALA A 550 10.46 31.36 -4.53
CA ALA A 550 9.23 31.97 -5.08
C ALA A 550 8.05 30.98 -5.11
N ASP A 551 8.29 29.65 -5.10
CA ASP A 551 7.24 28.63 -4.99
C ASP A 551 6.40 28.79 -3.70
N SER A 552 6.94 29.45 -2.67
CA SER A 552 6.21 29.74 -1.43
C SER A 552 4.89 30.48 -1.64
N ILE A 553 4.80 31.32 -2.69
CA ILE A 553 3.56 32.02 -3.05
C ILE A 553 2.50 31.00 -3.50
N ARG A 554 2.85 30.08 -4.40
CA ARG A 554 1.95 29.05 -4.88
C ARG A 554 1.56 28.09 -3.74
N LEU A 555 2.54 27.63 -2.96
CA LEU A 555 2.31 26.75 -1.81
C LEU A 555 1.35 27.38 -0.79
N ARG A 556 1.46 28.70 -0.53
CA ARG A 556 0.52 29.43 0.29
C ARG A 556 -0.89 29.41 -0.32
N ASN A 557 -1.01 29.66 -1.63
CA ASN A 557 -2.29 29.75 -2.32
C ASN A 557 -3.05 28.41 -2.35
N ILE A 558 -2.33 27.28 -2.46
CA ILE A 558 -2.93 25.95 -2.43
C ILE A 558 -3.08 25.37 -1.01
N SER A 559 -2.65 26.09 0.02
CA SER A 559 -2.81 25.66 1.42
C SER A 559 -4.22 26.00 1.92
N PRO A 560 -5.04 25.01 2.29
CA PRO A 560 -6.39 25.26 2.79
C PRO A 560 -6.45 26.20 4.00
N LEU A 561 -5.42 26.16 4.87
CA LEU A 561 -5.36 27.01 6.06
C LEU A 561 -5.44 28.52 5.74
N TYR A 562 -4.84 28.96 4.63
CA TYR A 562 -4.89 30.36 4.24
C TYR A 562 -6.16 30.73 3.44
N ASN A 563 -7.07 29.78 3.29
CA ASN A 563 -8.34 29.91 2.57
C ASN A 563 -9.52 29.37 3.40
N TYR A 564 -9.35 29.18 4.70
CA TYR A 564 -10.36 28.58 5.56
C TYR A 564 -11.69 29.34 5.56
N GLU A 565 -11.66 30.66 5.33
CA GLU A 565 -12.85 31.50 5.25
C GLU A 565 -13.80 31.12 4.10
N LYS A 566 -13.30 30.38 3.11
CA LYS A 566 -14.10 29.86 1.99
C LYS A 566 -14.82 28.55 2.33
N ILE A 567 -14.39 27.86 3.38
CA ILE A 567 -15.01 26.59 3.81
C ILE A 567 -16.36 26.90 4.46
N LYS A 568 -17.44 26.52 3.79
CA LYS A 568 -18.84 26.77 4.20
C LYS A 568 -19.66 25.50 4.36
N LYS A 569 -19.04 24.33 4.22
CA LYS A 569 -19.69 23.03 4.36
C LYS A 569 -19.20 22.34 5.63
N PRO A 570 -20.02 21.46 6.24
CA PRO A 570 -19.65 20.71 7.43
C PRO A 570 -18.34 19.94 7.25
N LEU A 571 -17.51 19.93 8.30
CA LEU A 571 -16.18 19.32 8.31
C LEU A 571 -15.97 18.49 9.57
N LEU A 572 -15.57 17.21 9.39
CA LEU A 572 -15.03 16.37 10.46
C LEU A 572 -13.52 16.26 10.27
N VAL A 573 -12.76 16.52 11.35
CA VAL A 573 -11.29 16.35 11.36
C VAL A 573 -10.92 15.31 12.41
N ILE A 574 -10.03 14.35 12.05
CA ILE A 574 -9.54 13.31 12.96
C ILE A 574 -8.02 13.31 12.94
N GLN A 575 -7.34 13.37 14.11
CA GLN A 575 -5.90 13.57 14.21
C GLN A 575 -5.27 12.74 15.35
N GLY A 576 -4.09 12.17 15.09
CA GLY A 576 -3.20 11.61 16.09
C GLY A 576 -2.26 12.67 16.69
N VAL A 577 -2.03 12.65 18.02
CA VAL A 577 -1.16 13.64 18.68
C VAL A 577 0.31 13.46 18.32
N ASN A 578 0.73 12.20 18.13
CA ASN A 578 2.13 11.82 17.88
C ASN A 578 2.50 11.81 16.39
N ASP A 579 1.65 12.38 15.54
CA ASP A 579 1.90 12.44 14.10
C ASP A 579 3.14 13.30 13.79
N VAL A 580 4.20 12.64 13.30
CA VAL A 580 5.47 13.29 12.94
C VAL A 580 5.54 13.74 11.47
N ARG A 581 4.56 13.35 10.65
CA ARG A 581 4.48 13.68 9.21
C ARG A 581 3.60 14.89 8.96
N VAL A 582 2.39 14.88 9.52
CA VAL A 582 1.44 16.00 9.50
C VAL A 582 1.18 16.41 10.94
N LEU A 583 1.85 17.45 11.37
CA LEU A 583 1.83 17.87 12.76
C LEU A 583 0.40 18.24 13.22
N LYS A 584 0.03 17.85 14.42
CA LYS A 584 -1.30 18.13 15.02
C LYS A 584 -1.73 19.60 14.88
N VAL A 585 -0.79 20.54 14.90
CA VAL A 585 -1.07 21.97 14.74
C VAL A 585 -1.71 22.30 13.38
N GLU A 586 -1.52 21.47 12.35
CA GLU A 586 -2.21 21.62 11.06
C GLU A 586 -3.72 21.50 11.24
N SER A 587 -4.14 20.43 11.95
CA SER A 587 -5.55 20.19 12.26
C SER A 587 -6.12 21.18 13.28
N ASP A 588 -5.34 21.58 14.30
CA ASP A 588 -5.77 22.58 15.29
C ASP A 588 -6.14 23.90 14.63
N GLU A 589 -5.25 24.44 13.79
CA GLU A 589 -5.45 25.74 13.15
C GLU A 589 -6.57 25.75 12.11
N ILE A 590 -6.71 24.68 11.30
CA ILE A 590 -7.79 24.62 10.31
C ILE A 590 -9.15 24.50 11.00
N VAL A 591 -9.27 23.71 12.07
CA VAL A 591 -10.49 23.58 12.87
C VAL A 591 -10.87 24.92 13.50
N GLU A 592 -9.92 25.62 14.13
CA GLU A 592 -10.16 26.95 14.70
C GLU A 592 -10.59 27.97 13.63
N GLY A 593 -9.95 27.91 12.47
CA GLY A 593 -10.30 28.79 11.33
C GLY A 593 -11.72 28.56 10.83
N VAL A 594 -12.08 27.31 10.56
CA VAL A 594 -13.40 26.95 10.01
C VAL A 594 -14.54 27.22 10.99
N LYS A 595 -14.33 27.03 12.30
CA LYS A 595 -15.31 27.38 13.35
C LYS A 595 -15.74 28.85 13.29
N LYS A 596 -14.84 29.77 12.89
CA LYS A 596 -15.17 31.19 12.73
C LYS A 596 -16.18 31.46 11.62
N ASN A 597 -16.38 30.51 10.71
CA ASN A 597 -17.34 30.62 9.60
C ASN A 597 -18.77 30.23 10.02
N ASN A 598 -19.02 29.87 11.29
CA ASN A 598 -20.30 29.35 11.79
C ASN A 598 -20.76 28.07 11.04
N VAL A 599 -19.82 27.22 10.67
CA VAL A 599 -20.04 25.93 10.01
C VAL A 599 -19.94 24.81 11.05
N PRO A 600 -20.74 23.75 10.96
CA PRO A 600 -20.55 22.57 11.82
C PRO A 600 -19.14 21.99 11.65
N VAL A 601 -18.37 21.92 12.72
CA VAL A 601 -17.03 21.32 12.75
C VAL A 601 -16.93 20.38 13.93
N GLU A 602 -16.66 19.11 13.63
CA GLU A 602 -16.29 18.12 14.64
C GLU A 602 -14.78 17.87 14.60
N TYR A 603 -14.17 17.68 15.78
CA TYR A 603 -12.74 17.42 15.90
C TYR A 603 -12.49 16.28 16.88
N VAL A 604 -11.91 15.19 16.39
CA VAL A 604 -11.55 14.00 17.16
C VAL A 604 -10.02 13.90 17.24
N VAL A 605 -9.48 13.76 18.46
CA VAL A 605 -8.05 13.69 18.69
C VAL A 605 -7.71 12.43 19.47
N PHE A 606 -6.77 11.63 18.97
CA PHE A 606 -6.24 10.45 19.66
C PHE A 606 -4.87 10.76 20.27
N PRO A 607 -4.73 10.73 21.61
CA PRO A 607 -3.49 11.12 22.28
C PRO A 607 -2.33 10.16 22.08
N ASP A 608 -2.60 8.95 21.63
CA ASP A 608 -1.70 7.81 21.58
C ASP A 608 -1.58 7.18 20.18
N GLU A 609 -1.88 7.97 19.14
CA GLU A 609 -1.74 7.61 17.72
C GLU A 609 -0.81 8.57 17.00
N GLY A 610 -0.15 8.04 15.96
CA GLY A 610 0.70 8.79 15.02
C GLY A 610 0.00 9.10 13.70
N HIS A 611 0.74 8.98 12.58
CA HIS A 611 0.21 9.18 11.23
C HIS A 611 -0.55 7.93 10.75
N GLY A 612 -1.80 7.80 11.20
CA GLY A 612 -2.66 6.63 11.04
C GLY A 612 -3.07 6.08 12.42
N PHE A 613 -4.14 5.29 12.45
CA PHE A 613 -4.68 4.73 13.69
C PHE A 613 -4.46 3.22 13.69
N VAL A 614 -3.66 2.73 14.63
CA VAL A 614 -3.30 1.31 14.73
C VAL A 614 -4.08 0.57 15.80
N LYS A 615 -4.63 1.30 16.79
CA LYS A 615 -5.43 0.73 17.88
C LYS A 615 -6.86 0.51 17.40
N LYS A 616 -7.37 -0.71 17.55
CA LYS A 616 -8.72 -1.09 17.12
C LYS A 616 -9.80 -0.17 17.71
N GLU A 617 -9.69 0.20 18.98
CA GLU A 617 -10.63 1.11 19.64
C GLU A 617 -10.68 2.50 19.00
N ASN A 618 -9.52 3.04 18.60
CA ASN A 618 -9.42 4.33 17.94
C ASN A 618 -9.97 4.25 16.49
N GLN A 619 -9.69 3.16 15.79
CA GLN A 619 -10.26 2.89 14.46
C GLN A 619 -11.79 2.80 14.51
N ILE A 620 -12.34 2.07 15.49
CA ILE A 620 -13.78 1.96 15.73
C ILE A 620 -14.38 3.34 16.03
N THR A 621 -13.75 4.11 16.93
CA THR A 621 -14.20 5.46 17.28
C THR A 621 -14.19 6.38 16.07
N ALA A 622 -13.12 6.38 15.27
CA ALA A 622 -13.02 7.17 14.05
C ALA A 622 -14.13 6.82 13.05
N ALA A 623 -14.37 5.52 12.81
CA ALA A 623 -15.39 5.08 11.87
C ALA A 623 -16.82 5.38 12.35
N LYS A 624 -17.12 5.21 13.65
CA LYS A 624 -18.42 5.61 14.25
C LYS A 624 -18.67 7.10 14.08
N LYS A 625 -17.72 7.92 14.50
CA LYS A 625 -17.84 9.38 14.38
C LYS A 625 -18.00 9.81 12.92
N THR A 626 -17.31 9.14 12.01
CA THR A 626 -17.48 9.39 10.58
C THR A 626 -18.89 9.05 10.11
N LEU A 627 -19.43 7.88 10.45
CA LEU A 627 -20.78 7.49 10.02
C LEU A 627 -21.84 8.42 10.63
N GLU A 628 -21.77 8.72 11.94
CA GLU A 628 -22.67 9.66 12.62
C GLU A 628 -22.68 11.03 11.93
N PHE A 629 -21.50 11.55 11.59
CA PHE A 629 -21.35 12.81 10.88
C PHE A 629 -21.91 12.76 9.46
N LEU A 630 -21.61 11.71 8.71
CA LEU A 630 -22.14 11.52 7.36
C LEU A 630 -23.65 11.35 7.34
N ASP A 631 -24.22 10.55 8.25
CA ASP A 631 -25.66 10.35 8.37
C ASP A 631 -26.39 11.65 8.68
N THR A 632 -25.82 12.49 9.57
CA THR A 632 -26.38 13.79 9.93
C THR A 632 -26.46 14.73 8.72
N HIS A 633 -25.44 14.72 7.86
CA HIS A 633 -25.32 15.74 6.81
C HIS A 633 -25.65 15.27 5.40
N LEU A 634 -25.65 13.95 5.12
CA LEU A 634 -25.89 13.40 3.79
C LEU A 634 -27.19 12.62 3.69
N LYS A 635 -27.77 12.10 4.79
CA LYS A 635 -29.04 11.38 4.74
C LYS A 635 -30.20 12.32 5.11
N PRO A 636 -31.34 12.24 4.38
CA PRO A 636 -32.56 12.94 4.77
C PRO A 636 -33.02 12.50 6.17
N GLU A 637 -33.63 13.41 6.95
CA GLU A 637 -34.13 13.16 8.31
C GLU A 637 -35.04 11.91 8.42
N ALA A 638 -35.80 11.58 7.38
CA ALA A 638 -36.67 10.40 7.32
C ALA A 638 -35.91 9.05 7.23
N LYS A 639 -34.61 9.06 6.93
CA LYS A 639 -33.74 7.85 6.84
C LYS A 639 -32.75 7.74 8.00
N GLN A 640 -32.79 8.65 8.96
CA GLN A 640 -32.00 8.54 10.17
C GLN A 640 -32.63 7.43 11.03
N VAL A 641 -32.09 6.23 10.96
CA VAL A 641 -32.53 5.10 11.80
C VAL A 641 -32.16 5.47 13.25
N LYS A 642 -33.16 5.57 14.09
CA LYS A 642 -32.96 5.64 15.54
C LYS A 642 -32.26 4.34 15.94
N GLY A 643 -30.96 4.42 16.17
CA GLY A 643 -30.14 3.34 16.69
C GLY A 643 -30.50 2.99 18.14
#